data_941b1ccdcc395390a8b2a6e4122de832
#
_entry.id   941b1ccdcc395390a8b2a6e4122de832
#
_cell.length_a   1.000
_cell.length_b   1.000
_cell.length_c   1.000
_cell.angle_alpha   90.00
_cell.angle_beta   90.00
_cell.angle_gamma   90.00
#
_symmetry.space_group_name_H-M   'P 1'
#
loop_
_entity.id
_entity.type
_entity.pdbx_description
1 polymer ?
#
loop_
_entity_poly.entity_id
_entity_poly.type
_entity_poly.pdbx_seq_one_letter_code
_entity_poly.pdbx_strand_id
1 'polypeptide(L)'
;MRALAKSNPWLVRSAELAGLTAALQAPVIAARERHPTNGNNIFGMACQREKGTSQDPATSRPMLPVGRWPPSPQAAMLARGPQCRPGDTPEPPMARNPAIGGRRRRISISAEGMTPSGVRPTVIRRCLRLVILALVAGTAGLLALPAAATTTVSASPGSPAGSAAAARNDAARDRPWIAIMSMTPGYETTNGKVTISGIVTNPTGSPLRGYSIDLYSSPNPLTSQGMASYLTAPEPTTVDEAILGAVHNLSAPVPAHGTEQWSMTLATNQVGMHSFGVYPLAAHLIGSGPVPGTLGTPVDYARTFLPFWPGKSKSKTAPQVHPVSIAWVWPLIDTPQQTVCRTLTSNGLAGSVASGGRLNSLLAAGQSPDGQQAMLTWAIDPALLSDVAVMSGPYRVTGTHSCSGGKKEPPSSAARAWLANVQKAAAQQDFFTTPYADVDMAALAHSGLDTELLAAFKDGNLVSRQTTVPGTPTKVLGQPQRVTPPTVGPIALPAAGIADYGLLERLAGDGIRTVVMSSSLIHTPATVTTVPGGQGSELTVLRADSTLTNILAGRRDQIPGLVPDGYATPSGAKAQVRQAAAFAKEQWFLAETAMTAASAPAVGRSIVVAPPRRWDPPPDMADALLDDTVHTPWLAPASLASLASAQSQTGQINAKLPPEKRVSRGELSRSLLRQIKRLSGEIRLLDSILTTSGPRYLSTALDTVESSAWRGRKADERPALQLLHQDLAYINGQLRQVKIVGSPRITLGGQNGVVPVSISNGLSQAVTVKLVATAPIADHLTMGKSSNRFTQVVTVQKHSQRTIKIPVTAVQAGSTTLTVQLTTTSGRPLPVTPLSMTVAATHFGTLAIVLITIALVVFVLTATARAIRRGGPQDGASTAEADELDPMPSTRDPASATDEPDSVVSRGADDRQPAKEADEHATPGTADRS
;
A
#
# COMPACT_ATOMS: atom_id res chain seq x y z
N MET A 1 8.00 48.17 -16.39
CA MET A 1 7.75 47.25 -15.27
C MET A 1 6.30 47.20 -14.76
N ARG A 2 5.31 47.93 -15.26
CA ARG A 2 3.90 47.80 -14.85
C ARG A 2 3.03 46.92 -15.77
N ALA A 3 3.56 46.38 -16.82
CA ALA A 3 2.82 45.56 -17.79
C ALA A 3 3.01 44.06 -17.69
N LEU A 4 3.91 43.55 -16.80
CA LEU A 4 4.22 42.12 -16.65
C LEU A 4 3.67 41.46 -15.37
N ALA A 5 2.88 42.24 -14.57
CA ALA A 5 2.36 41.76 -13.28
C ALA A 5 1.00 41.01 -13.35
N LYS A 6 0.46 40.81 -14.55
CA LYS A 6 -0.90 40.19 -14.70
C LYS A 6 -0.91 38.71 -15.10
N SER A 7 0.22 38.07 -15.27
CA SER A 7 0.26 36.67 -15.78
C SER A 7 0.89 35.62 -14.86
N ASN A 8 1.30 35.96 -13.64
CA ASN A 8 1.85 34.93 -12.78
C ASN A 8 1.66 35.18 -11.28
N PRO A 9 0.73 34.47 -10.61
CA PRO A 9 0.38 34.70 -9.19
C PRO A 9 1.50 34.32 -8.20
N TRP A 10 2.58 33.67 -8.65
CA TRP A 10 3.68 33.23 -7.80
C TRP A 10 4.73 34.31 -7.51
N LEU A 11 4.83 35.32 -8.36
CA LEU A 11 5.79 36.41 -8.19
C LEU A 11 5.39 37.43 -7.09
N VAL A 12 4.11 37.53 -6.79
CA VAL A 12 3.60 38.46 -5.76
C VAL A 12 3.83 37.90 -4.33
N ARG A 13 3.82 36.59 -4.16
CA ARG A 13 4.07 35.98 -2.84
C ARG A 13 5.53 35.96 -2.42
N SER A 14 6.46 35.99 -3.37
CA SER A 14 7.89 36.04 -3.07
C SER A 14 8.36 37.43 -2.66
N ALA A 15 7.67 38.48 -3.11
CA ALA A 15 8.00 39.84 -2.74
C ALA A 15 7.49 40.25 -1.34
N GLU A 16 6.39 39.70 -0.88
CA GLU A 16 5.88 39.93 0.48
C GLU A 16 6.68 39.19 1.56
N LEU A 17 7.29 38.05 1.26
CA LEU A 17 8.17 37.33 2.18
C LEU A 17 9.58 37.94 2.30
N ALA A 18 10.03 38.68 1.29
CA ALA A 18 11.29 39.40 1.35
C ALA A 18 11.19 40.72 2.13
N GLY A 19 10.01 41.31 2.21
CA GLY A 19 9.75 42.53 2.98
C GLY A 19 9.65 42.33 4.49
N LEU A 20 9.35 41.13 4.96
CA LEU A 20 9.21 40.79 6.38
C LEU A 20 10.55 40.39 7.06
N THR A 21 11.56 40.04 6.30
CA THR A 21 12.89 39.70 6.85
C THR A 21 13.82 40.92 7.02
N ALA A 22 13.47 42.03 6.41
CA ALA A 22 14.29 43.28 6.51
C ALA A 22 13.94 44.16 7.71
N ALA A 23 12.87 43.85 8.46
CA ALA A 23 12.37 44.67 9.58
C ALA A 23 12.87 44.19 10.98
N LEU A 24 13.74 43.17 11.05
CA LEU A 24 14.22 42.62 12.32
C LEU A 24 15.73 42.67 12.54
N GLN A 25 16.45 43.59 11.85
CA GLN A 25 17.85 43.88 12.14
C GLN A 25 18.05 45.39 12.29
N ALA A 26 17.97 45.87 13.52
CA ALA A 26 18.64 47.08 13.98
C ALA A 26 19.03 46.94 15.44
N PRO A 27 20.14 47.53 15.88
CA PRO A 27 21.05 47.02 16.91
C PRO A 27 20.73 47.56 18.33
N VAL A 28 21.03 46.74 19.34
CA VAL A 28 21.07 47.16 20.74
C VAL A 28 22.54 47.45 21.07
N ILE A 29 22.83 48.72 21.29
CA ILE A 29 24.09 49.22 21.90
C ILE A 29 23.81 49.51 23.36
N ALA A 30 24.61 48.90 24.21
CA ALA A 30 25.12 49.26 25.56
C ALA A 30 24.32 50.14 26.52
N ALA A 31 24.10 49.66 27.71
CA ALA A 31 24.31 50.46 28.92
C ALA A 31 24.72 49.53 30.09
N ARG A 32 25.74 50.00 30.77
CA ARG A 32 26.56 49.44 31.83
C ARG A 32 26.01 49.89 33.21
N GLU A 33 26.29 49.07 34.25
CA GLU A 33 26.43 49.39 35.67
C GLU A 33 25.18 49.55 36.54
N ARG A 34 24.99 48.73 37.57
CA ARG A 34 25.39 48.86 38.95
C ARG A 34 24.74 47.86 39.88
N HIS A 35 25.60 47.21 40.67
CA HIS A 35 25.19 46.50 41.91
C HIS A 35 24.81 47.52 43.02
N PRO A 36 24.09 47.12 44.08
CA PRO A 36 24.69 46.48 45.24
C PRO A 36 23.82 45.49 46.06
N THR A 37 24.50 44.49 46.59
CA THR A 37 24.67 43.97 47.95
C THR A 37 23.48 43.66 48.87
N ASN A 38 23.70 42.55 49.59
CA ASN A 38 23.20 42.10 50.90
C ASN A 38 21.96 41.18 50.89
N GLY A 39 21.94 40.13 51.64
CA GLY A 39 22.82 39.48 52.59
C GLY A 39 22.10 38.27 53.24
N ASN A 40 22.96 37.41 53.77
CA ASN A 40 22.71 36.50 54.90
C ASN A 40 21.69 35.35 54.77
N ASN A 41 21.90 34.18 55.13
CA ASN A 41 22.75 33.36 56.01
C ASN A 41 22.09 31.99 56.12
N ILE A 42 22.63 30.84 56.32
CA ILE A 42 23.53 30.17 57.21
C ILE A 42 23.24 28.66 57.20
N PHE A 43 24.26 27.82 57.44
CA PHE A 43 24.35 26.43 57.86
C PHE A 43 24.32 25.37 56.77
N GLY A 44 25.28 24.49 56.65
CA GLY A 44 26.51 24.17 57.36
C GLY A 44 26.71 22.67 57.43
N MET A 45 28.03 22.29 57.35
CA MET A 45 28.67 21.02 57.69
C MET A 45 28.72 19.94 56.56
N ALA A 46 29.91 19.68 55.97
CA ALA A 46 31.29 19.36 56.39
C ALA A 46 31.46 17.90 56.82
N CYS A 47 32.34 17.21 56.12
CA CYS A 47 33.56 16.49 56.53
C CYS A 47 34.01 15.64 55.38
N GLN A 48 35.16 15.92 54.71
CA GLN A 48 36.55 15.61 54.96
C GLN A 48 36.93 14.13 54.83
N ARG A 49 37.75 13.85 53.78
CA ARG A 49 39.20 13.48 53.74
C ARG A 49 39.50 12.04 54.06
N GLU A 50 40.32 11.30 53.30
CA GLU A 50 41.77 11.38 53.04
C GLU A 50 42.11 10.33 51.91
N LYS A 51 42.92 10.57 50.92
CA LYS A 51 44.35 10.47 50.61
C LYS A 51 45.04 9.12 50.83
N GLY A 52 45.76 8.65 49.82
CA GLY A 52 46.90 7.74 49.89
C GLY A 52 47.10 7.00 48.55
N THR A 53 47.84 7.47 47.68
CA THR A 53 49.22 7.29 47.15
C THR A 53 49.65 5.85 46.80
N SER A 54 49.96 5.66 45.53
CA SER A 54 51.24 5.38 44.87
C SER A 54 51.57 3.93 44.43
N GLN A 55 52.02 3.82 43.21
CA GLN A 55 53.08 3.01 42.65
C GLN A 55 52.77 1.70 41.91
N ASP A 56 52.94 1.78 40.59
CA ASP A 56 53.42 0.77 39.66
C ASP A 56 54.83 0.22 40.05
N PRO A 57 55.42 -0.85 39.48
CA PRO A 57 55.18 -1.36 38.08
C PRO A 57 55.44 -2.90 37.86
N ALA A 58 55.19 -3.31 36.63
CA ALA A 58 55.93 -4.23 35.82
C ALA A 58 55.70 -5.76 35.80
N THR A 59 55.47 -6.19 34.58
CA THR A 59 56.05 -7.34 33.86
C THR A 59 55.37 -8.73 33.89
N SER A 60 55.16 -9.14 32.67
CA SER A 60 55.36 -10.52 32.06
C SER A 60 54.18 -11.45 31.85
N ARG A 61 53.93 -11.65 30.55
CA ARG A 61 53.32 -12.85 29.95
C ARG A 61 54.26 -14.10 30.19
N PRO A 62 53.92 -15.37 29.95
CA PRO A 62 53.01 -15.89 28.92
C PRO A 62 52.28 -17.23 29.19
N MET A 63 51.47 -17.64 28.19
CA MET A 63 51.14 -19.00 27.70
C MET A 63 50.04 -19.88 28.32
N LEU A 64 49.15 -20.29 27.41
CA LEU A 64 48.17 -21.37 27.32
C LEU A 64 48.76 -22.76 27.66
N PRO A 65 47.98 -23.83 27.92
CA PRO A 65 47.01 -24.41 26.97
C PRO A 65 45.81 -25.26 27.51
N VAL A 66 44.79 -25.39 26.67
CA VAL A 66 43.98 -26.59 26.27
C VAL A 66 43.39 -27.54 27.35
N GLY A 67 42.05 -27.78 27.21
CA GLY A 67 41.50 -29.05 27.63
C GLY A 67 40.02 -29.16 27.99
N ARG A 68 39.20 -29.54 27.00
CA ARG A 68 38.02 -30.46 27.01
C ARG A 68 36.93 -30.44 28.10
N TRP A 69 35.75 -30.38 27.60
CA TRP A 69 34.36 -30.79 27.94
C TRP A 69 34.16 -32.24 28.36
N PRO A 70 32.95 -32.76 28.72
CA PRO A 70 31.83 -32.38 29.57
C PRO A 70 31.48 -33.53 30.60
N PRO A 71 30.31 -33.85 31.15
CA PRO A 71 28.90 -33.50 30.88
C PRO A 71 27.98 -33.30 32.13
N SER A 72 26.71 -32.94 31.89
CA SER A 72 25.59 -33.01 32.84
C SER A 72 25.25 -34.40 33.33
N PRO A 73 24.41 -34.70 34.38
CA PRO A 73 23.01 -34.41 34.43
C PRO A 73 22.31 -34.25 35.81
N GLN A 74 21.10 -33.68 35.73
CA GLN A 74 19.84 -33.97 36.48
C GLN A 74 19.76 -34.05 38.01
N ALA A 75 18.71 -33.41 38.46
CA ALA A 75 17.61 -33.81 39.36
C ALA A 75 17.61 -33.38 40.83
N ALA A 76 16.58 -32.66 41.12
CA ALA A 76 15.53 -32.88 42.13
C ALA A 76 15.68 -32.34 43.55
N MET A 77 14.67 -31.60 43.88
CA MET A 77 13.80 -31.67 45.05
C MET A 77 14.11 -30.91 46.38
N LEU A 78 13.11 -30.09 46.72
CA LEU A 78 12.54 -29.85 48.10
C LEU A 78 13.40 -29.01 49.09
N ALA A 79 12.91 -28.03 49.80
CA ALA A 79 11.65 -27.66 50.43
C ALA A 79 11.76 -26.39 51.27
N ARG A 80 10.62 -25.73 51.42
CA ARG A 80 10.14 -24.95 52.58
C ARG A 80 10.86 -23.71 53.08
N GLY A 81 10.01 -22.68 53.14
CA GLY A 81 10.12 -21.36 53.72
C GLY A 81 10.33 -21.32 55.20
N PRO A 82 10.21 -20.17 55.87
CA PRO A 82 8.87 -19.69 56.23
C PRO A 82 8.62 -18.16 56.13
N GLN A 83 7.36 -17.86 56.25
CA GLN A 83 6.65 -16.59 56.36
C GLN A 83 7.13 -15.67 57.52
N CYS A 84 6.96 -14.36 57.32
CA CYS A 84 6.46 -13.46 58.34
C CYS A 84 5.71 -12.26 57.70
N ARG A 85 4.49 -12.12 58.09
CA ARG A 85 3.62 -10.94 58.12
C ARG A 85 3.43 -10.59 59.61
N PRO A 86 2.75 -9.52 60.04
CA PRO A 86 2.35 -8.22 59.47
C PRO A 86 2.49 -7.05 60.48
N GLY A 87 2.02 -5.88 60.20
CA GLY A 87 1.78 -4.77 61.10
C GLY A 87 1.71 -3.42 60.40
N ASP A 88 0.57 -3.01 60.23
CA ASP A 88 -0.31 -1.94 60.76
C ASP A 88 -0.12 -0.54 60.20
N THR A 89 -1.24 -0.10 59.65
CA THR A 89 -1.69 1.26 59.31
C THR A 89 -1.67 2.22 60.52
N PRO A 90 -1.76 3.56 60.30
CA PRO A 90 -3.10 4.15 60.38
C PRO A 90 -3.35 5.33 59.39
N GLU A 91 -4.55 5.38 58.84
CA GLU A 91 -5.30 6.61 58.54
C GLU A 91 -5.67 7.32 59.86
N PRO A 92 -6.02 8.60 59.96
CA PRO A 92 -7.06 9.39 59.32
C PRO A 92 -6.84 10.92 59.34
N PRO A 93 -7.80 11.85 59.40
CA PRO A 93 -9.22 11.82 59.18
C PRO A 93 -9.82 12.90 58.25
N MET A 94 -11.06 12.70 57.89
CA MET A 94 -11.98 13.65 57.25
C MET A 94 -12.26 14.91 58.09
N ALA A 95 -12.46 16.04 57.44
CA ALA A 95 -13.26 17.13 57.97
C ALA A 95 -14.20 17.74 56.92
N ARG A 96 -15.38 17.93 57.38
CA ARG A 96 -16.66 18.27 56.79
C ARG A 96 -16.70 19.64 56.10
N ASN A 97 -17.61 19.71 55.12
CA ASN A 97 -18.27 20.84 54.49
C ASN A 97 -18.85 21.84 55.52
N PRO A 98 -19.12 23.12 55.09
CA PRO A 98 -20.51 23.31 54.69
C PRO A 98 -20.74 24.16 53.40
N ALA A 99 -21.89 23.93 52.84
CA ALA A 99 -22.50 24.55 51.68
C ALA A 99 -22.89 26.02 51.91
N ILE A 100 -22.85 26.80 50.83
CA ILE A 100 -23.76 27.94 50.63
C ILE A 100 -24.15 27.95 49.13
N GLY A 101 -25.47 27.96 48.93
CA GLY A 101 -26.13 27.85 47.67
C GLY A 101 -26.21 29.19 46.91
N GLY A 102 -26.43 29.05 45.61
CA GLY A 102 -26.69 30.15 44.71
C GLY A 102 -27.42 29.65 43.44
N ARG A 103 -28.73 29.58 43.54
CA ARG A 103 -29.64 29.37 42.40
C ARG A 103 -29.43 30.47 41.37
N ARG A 104 -29.28 30.14 40.10
CA ARG A 104 -29.80 30.97 38.99
C ARG A 104 -30.54 30.11 37.97
N ARG A 105 -31.76 30.57 37.75
CA ARG A 105 -32.85 30.01 36.98
C ARG A 105 -32.53 29.94 35.48
N ARG A 106 -32.93 28.85 34.86
CA ARG A 106 -33.31 28.81 33.47
C ARG A 106 -34.60 29.57 33.27
N ILE A 107 -34.64 30.44 32.29
CA ILE A 107 -35.87 30.97 31.72
C ILE A 107 -36.00 30.35 30.34
N SER A 108 -36.95 29.45 30.22
CA SER A 108 -37.51 28.97 28.95
C SER A 108 -38.63 29.97 28.55
N ILE A 109 -38.55 30.49 27.38
CA ILE A 109 -39.70 31.21 26.80
C ILE A 109 -40.17 30.40 25.58
N SER A 110 -41.31 29.75 25.78
CA SER A 110 -42.15 29.26 24.69
C SER A 110 -42.90 30.38 24.05
N ALA A 111 -42.93 30.45 22.73
CA ALA A 111 -43.93 31.15 22.01
C ALA A 111 -44.36 30.29 20.82
N GLU A 112 -45.58 29.80 20.96
CA GLU A 112 -46.38 29.20 19.89
C GLU A 112 -46.82 30.23 18.87
N GLY A 113 -46.92 29.75 17.63
CA GLY A 113 -47.99 30.29 16.80
C GLY A 113 -47.61 30.78 15.39
N MET A 114 -48.17 30.04 14.43
CA MET A 114 -48.55 30.44 13.05
C MET A 114 -47.51 30.24 11.93
N THR A 115 -47.72 29.16 11.22
CA THR A 115 -47.39 29.00 9.79
C THR A 115 -48.21 29.96 8.91
N PRO A 116 -47.63 30.37 7.76
CA PRO A 116 -48.12 29.82 6.53
C PRO A 116 -47.06 29.46 5.46
N SER A 117 -47.27 28.27 4.89
CA SER A 117 -47.06 27.80 3.53
C SER A 117 -46.05 28.50 2.61
N GLY A 118 -45.02 27.77 2.27
CA GLY A 118 -44.60 27.33 0.98
C GLY A 118 -44.14 28.34 -0.08
N VAL A 119 -42.82 28.51 -0.25
CA VAL A 119 -42.22 28.71 -1.58
C VAL A 119 -40.78 28.17 -1.54
N ARG A 120 -40.50 27.29 -2.47
CA ARG A 120 -39.18 26.62 -2.62
C ARG A 120 -38.10 27.60 -3.11
N PRO A 121 -36.82 27.51 -2.62
CA PRO A 121 -35.74 28.45 -2.95
C PRO A 121 -34.99 28.13 -4.24
N THR A 122 -35.62 27.55 -5.24
CA THR A 122 -34.98 27.20 -6.53
C THR A 122 -35.18 28.19 -7.66
N VAL A 123 -36.00 29.20 -7.47
CA VAL A 123 -36.28 30.20 -8.51
C VAL A 123 -35.40 31.45 -8.42
N ILE A 124 -34.88 31.77 -7.23
CA ILE A 124 -34.08 33.01 -7.03
C ILE A 124 -32.64 32.86 -7.57
N ARG A 125 -32.11 31.67 -7.72
CA ARG A 125 -30.76 31.49 -8.31
C ARG A 125 -30.73 31.51 -9.85
N ARG A 126 -31.88 31.41 -10.54
CA ARG A 126 -31.93 31.50 -12.01
C ARG A 126 -32.16 32.90 -12.53
N CYS A 127 -32.79 33.77 -11.75
CA CYS A 127 -33.00 35.18 -12.14
C CYS A 127 -31.74 36.04 -11.95
N LEU A 128 -30.87 35.72 -10.99
CA LEU A 128 -29.64 36.49 -10.77
C LEU A 128 -28.54 36.19 -11.81
N ARG A 129 -28.61 35.05 -12.51
CA ARG A 129 -27.67 34.73 -13.61
C ARG A 129 -28.07 35.31 -14.96
N LEU A 130 -29.31 35.66 -15.17
CA LEU A 130 -29.78 36.30 -16.39
C LEU A 130 -29.63 37.85 -16.37
N VAL A 131 -29.59 38.45 -15.21
CA VAL A 131 -29.34 39.90 -15.07
C VAL A 131 -27.84 40.24 -15.22
N ILE A 132 -26.95 39.35 -14.86
CA ILE A 132 -25.48 39.52 -15.04
C ILE A 132 -25.07 39.30 -16.49
N LEU A 133 -25.77 38.45 -17.27
CA LEU A 133 -25.48 38.27 -18.70
C LEU A 133 -26.03 39.40 -19.58
N ALA A 134 -27.03 40.13 -19.15
CA ALA A 134 -27.60 41.27 -19.87
C ALA A 134 -26.83 42.59 -19.66
N LEU A 135 -26.01 42.70 -18.60
CA LEU A 135 -25.20 43.91 -18.31
C LEU A 135 -23.79 43.84 -18.95
N VAL A 136 -23.34 42.70 -19.46
CA VAL A 136 -22.05 42.55 -20.17
C VAL A 136 -22.20 42.69 -21.69
N ALA A 137 -23.42 42.68 -22.23
CA ALA A 137 -23.70 42.84 -23.65
C ALA A 137 -24.01 44.28 -24.09
N GLY A 138 -24.00 45.25 -23.18
CA GLY A 138 -24.47 46.65 -23.41
C GLY A 138 -23.40 47.74 -23.58
N THR A 139 -22.10 47.41 -23.55
CA THR A 139 -21.03 48.45 -23.60
C THR A 139 -20.00 48.27 -24.74
N ALA A 140 -20.36 47.61 -25.84
CA ALA A 140 -19.50 47.52 -27.02
C ALA A 140 -20.21 48.08 -28.27
N GLY A 141 -20.47 49.37 -28.24
CA GLY A 141 -21.02 50.08 -29.40
C GLY A 141 -20.82 51.57 -29.28
N LEU A 142 -19.68 52.09 -29.69
CA LEU A 142 -19.44 53.43 -30.26
C LEU A 142 -17.92 53.68 -30.35
N LEU A 143 -17.42 53.48 -31.55
CA LEU A 143 -16.34 54.25 -32.18
C LEU A 143 -15.98 53.55 -33.50
N ALA A 144 -16.64 54.00 -34.57
CA ALA A 144 -16.27 53.62 -35.93
C ALA A 144 -15.67 54.84 -36.62
N LEU A 145 -14.47 54.69 -37.21
CA LEU A 145 -13.95 55.56 -38.27
C LEU A 145 -13.26 54.66 -39.32
N PRO A 146 -13.24 55.06 -40.61
CA PRO A 146 -13.35 54.14 -41.72
C PRO A 146 -12.04 53.52 -42.19
N ALA A 147 -12.10 52.24 -42.60
CA ALA A 147 -11.02 51.52 -43.18
C ALA A 147 -11.15 51.44 -44.72
N ALA A 148 -10.03 51.53 -45.39
CA ALA A 148 -9.83 51.30 -46.79
C ALA A 148 -9.95 49.80 -47.16
N ALA A 149 -10.57 49.57 -48.30
CA ALA A 149 -10.82 48.22 -48.84
C ALA A 149 -9.56 47.50 -49.22
N THR A 150 -9.42 46.24 -48.81
CA THR A 150 -8.57 45.27 -49.48
C THR A 150 -9.35 43.95 -49.63
N THR A 151 -9.22 43.36 -50.80
CA THR A 151 -9.87 42.19 -51.33
C THR A 151 -9.70 40.94 -50.49
N THR A 152 -10.82 40.31 -50.18
CA THR A 152 -10.85 39.01 -49.50
C THR A 152 -10.64 37.85 -50.50
N VAL A 153 -9.61 37.09 -50.28
CA VAL A 153 -9.48 35.74 -50.81
C VAL A 153 -9.94 34.77 -49.73
N SER A 154 -10.95 33.99 -49.98
CA SER A 154 -11.45 32.95 -49.10
C SER A 154 -10.47 31.81 -48.96
N ALA A 155 -9.87 31.60 -47.76
CA ALA A 155 -9.16 30.41 -47.40
C ALA A 155 -9.85 29.76 -46.21
N SER A 156 -10.11 28.46 -46.33
CA SER A 156 -10.66 27.60 -45.29
C SER A 156 -9.83 27.63 -43.99
N PRO A 157 -10.42 27.43 -42.78
CA PRO A 157 -9.69 27.47 -41.52
C PRO A 157 -8.98 26.17 -41.28
N GLY A 158 -7.71 26.07 -41.68
CA GLY A 158 -6.77 25.06 -41.18
C GLY A 158 -5.84 25.74 -40.17
N SER A 159 -5.81 25.28 -38.96
CA SER A 159 -5.11 25.86 -37.81
C SER A 159 -3.60 26.07 -38.05
N PRO A 160 -3.08 27.31 -38.03
CA PRO A 160 -1.61 27.51 -38.10
C PRO A 160 -0.94 27.61 -36.71
N ALA A 161 -1.69 27.61 -35.58
CA ALA A 161 -1.08 27.66 -34.25
C ALA A 161 -0.43 26.33 -33.81
N GLY A 162 -0.95 25.20 -34.28
CA GLY A 162 -0.35 23.88 -34.01
C GLY A 162 0.94 23.63 -34.76
N SER A 163 1.07 24.13 -35.98
CA SER A 163 2.27 23.89 -36.84
C SER A 163 3.46 24.76 -36.38
N ALA A 164 3.25 25.98 -35.91
CA ALA A 164 4.34 26.84 -35.42
C ALA A 164 4.86 26.40 -34.04
N ALA A 165 4.01 25.83 -33.17
CA ALA A 165 4.45 25.22 -31.92
C ALA A 165 5.15 23.88 -32.17
N ALA A 166 4.65 23.07 -33.09
CA ALA A 166 5.30 21.82 -33.54
C ALA A 166 6.66 22.11 -34.19
N ALA A 167 6.74 23.10 -35.07
CA ALA A 167 8.01 23.48 -35.74
C ALA A 167 9.05 24.07 -34.75
N ARG A 168 8.63 24.77 -33.69
CA ARG A 168 9.55 25.19 -32.62
C ARG A 168 10.02 24.04 -31.78
N ASN A 169 9.16 23.08 -31.47
CA ASN A 169 9.54 21.86 -30.77
C ASN A 169 10.43 20.94 -31.64
N ASP A 170 10.20 20.89 -32.95
CA ASP A 170 11.02 20.10 -33.85
C ASP A 170 12.41 20.73 -34.05
N ALA A 171 12.51 22.06 -34.10
CA ALA A 171 13.81 22.76 -34.16
C ALA A 171 14.61 22.60 -32.85
N ALA A 172 13.97 22.40 -31.71
CA ALA A 172 14.64 22.07 -30.46
C ALA A 172 15.10 20.60 -30.40
N ARG A 173 14.41 19.70 -31.10
CA ARG A 173 14.74 18.27 -31.15
C ARG A 173 16.00 17.94 -31.93
N ASP A 174 16.33 18.71 -32.94
CA ASP A 174 17.46 18.47 -33.84
C ASP A 174 18.72 19.28 -33.44
N ARG A 175 18.79 19.71 -32.21
CA ARG A 175 19.92 20.48 -31.69
C ARG A 175 20.96 19.55 -31.07
N PRO A 176 22.27 19.74 -31.34
CA PRO A 176 23.33 19.03 -30.64
C PRO A 176 23.25 19.27 -29.12
N TRP A 177 23.55 18.25 -28.35
CA TRP A 177 23.53 18.33 -26.89
C TRP A 177 24.69 17.57 -26.24
N ILE A 178 25.02 17.95 -25.02
CA ILE A 178 26.11 17.40 -24.20
C ILE A 178 25.55 16.79 -22.92
N ALA A 179 26.16 15.71 -22.43
CA ALA A 179 25.89 15.15 -21.11
C ALA A 179 27.18 14.71 -20.42
N ILE A 180 27.22 14.85 -19.10
CA ILE A 180 28.25 14.29 -18.22
C ILE A 180 27.80 12.89 -17.82
N MET A 181 28.66 11.89 -17.90
CA MET A 181 28.35 10.49 -17.64
C MET A 181 29.08 9.93 -16.43
N SER A 182 30.22 10.51 -16.07
CA SER A 182 30.99 10.09 -14.91
C SER A 182 31.92 11.17 -14.41
N MET A 183 32.27 11.08 -13.15
CA MET A 183 33.31 11.89 -12.49
C MET A 183 34.05 10.98 -11.50
N THR A 184 35.39 10.89 -11.64
CA THR A 184 36.18 9.97 -10.83
C THR A 184 37.43 10.68 -10.29
N PRO A 185 37.62 10.80 -8.97
CA PRO A 185 36.63 10.48 -7.94
C PRO A 185 35.39 11.38 -7.99
N GLY A 186 34.28 11.01 -7.30
CA GLY A 186 33.06 11.80 -7.26
C GLY A 186 33.16 13.14 -6.53
N TYR A 187 34.29 13.43 -5.93
CA TYR A 187 34.64 14.69 -5.23
C TYR A 187 36.11 15.02 -5.34
N GLU A 188 36.45 16.28 -5.16
CA GLU A 188 37.83 16.78 -5.17
C GLU A 188 38.40 16.85 -3.76
N THR A 189 39.73 16.74 -3.72
CA THR A 189 40.54 16.92 -2.50
C THR A 189 41.62 17.96 -2.71
N THR A 190 42.24 18.44 -1.62
CA THR A 190 43.37 19.36 -1.70
C THR A 190 44.48 18.74 -2.55
N ASN A 191 44.89 19.44 -3.62
CA ASN A 191 45.85 18.99 -4.64
C ASN A 191 45.39 17.70 -5.38
N GLY A 192 44.11 17.41 -5.39
CA GLY A 192 43.51 16.29 -6.11
C GLY A 192 43.36 16.58 -7.60
N LYS A 193 42.90 15.57 -8.30
CA LYS A 193 42.47 15.63 -9.69
C LYS A 193 41.21 14.83 -9.85
N VAL A 194 40.25 15.34 -10.62
CA VAL A 194 39.06 14.63 -10.99
C VAL A 194 39.02 14.47 -12.51
N THR A 195 38.70 13.29 -12.98
CA THR A 195 38.45 13.02 -14.40
C THR A 195 36.96 13.01 -14.64
N ILE A 196 36.55 13.90 -15.54
CA ILE A 196 35.15 14.10 -15.92
C ILE A 196 35.00 13.56 -17.34
N SER A 197 33.99 12.72 -17.59
CA SER A 197 33.73 12.22 -18.92
C SER A 197 32.25 12.27 -19.28
N GLY A 198 31.98 12.31 -20.59
CA GLY A 198 30.63 12.43 -21.08
C GLY A 198 30.51 12.15 -22.56
N ILE A 199 29.37 12.53 -23.12
CA ILE A 199 29.07 12.40 -24.54
C ILE A 199 28.58 13.72 -25.12
N VAL A 200 28.92 13.96 -26.38
CA VAL A 200 28.25 14.89 -27.28
C VAL A 200 27.37 14.07 -28.24
N THR A 201 26.14 14.47 -28.37
CA THR A 201 25.17 13.81 -29.26
C THR A 201 24.79 14.75 -30.39
N ASN A 202 24.86 14.25 -31.59
CA ASN A 202 24.45 14.94 -32.79
C ASN A 202 23.17 14.32 -33.39
N PRO A 203 21.99 14.90 -33.13
CA PRO A 203 20.76 14.42 -33.73
C PRO A 203 20.58 14.88 -35.19
N THR A 204 21.43 15.80 -35.69
CA THR A 204 21.30 16.39 -37.03
C THR A 204 21.74 15.45 -38.15
N GLY A 205 21.29 15.71 -39.33
CA GLY A 205 21.67 14.95 -40.55
C GLY A 205 23.08 15.29 -41.10
N SER A 206 23.84 16.16 -40.44
CA SER A 206 25.20 16.57 -40.89
C SER A 206 26.21 16.39 -39.75
N PRO A 207 27.47 15.99 -40.08
CA PRO A 207 28.52 15.86 -39.07
C PRO A 207 28.87 17.22 -38.43
N LEU A 208 29.04 17.25 -37.10
CA LEU A 208 29.51 18.44 -36.39
C LEU A 208 31.02 18.54 -36.45
N ARG A 209 31.52 19.72 -36.84
CA ARG A 209 32.95 19.97 -36.98
C ARG A 209 33.35 21.24 -36.19
N GLY A 210 34.55 21.21 -35.62
CA GLY A 210 35.12 22.40 -34.93
C GLY A 210 34.40 22.76 -33.61
N TYR A 211 33.81 21.76 -32.94
CA TYR A 211 33.24 21.94 -31.65
C TYR A 211 34.26 21.72 -30.53
N SER A 212 34.15 22.44 -29.44
CA SER A 212 34.90 22.24 -28.21
C SER A 212 34.00 22.06 -27.02
N ILE A 213 34.56 21.53 -25.95
CA ILE A 213 33.90 21.41 -24.65
C ILE A 213 34.74 22.21 -23.68
N ASP A 214 34.10 23.16 -23.03
CA ASP A 214 34.71 24.04 -22.05
C ASP A 214 34.11 23.77 -20.67
N LEU A 215 34.95 23.55 -19.64
CA LEU A 215 34.49 23.41 -18.26
C LEU A 215 34.42 24.75 -17.57
N TYR A 216 33.37 24.96 -16.83
CA TYR A 216 33.08 26.15 -16.02
C TYR A 216 32.83 25.77 -14.57
N SER A 217 33.43 26.55 -13.65
CA SER A 217 33.21 26.41 -12.21
C SER A 217 33.46 27.76 -11.52
N SER A 218 33.12 27.87 -10.27
CA SER A 218 33.36 29.02 -9.40
C SER A 218 34.32 28.66 -8.28
N PRO A 219 35.21 29.56 -7.85
CA PRO A 219 36.07 29.36 -6.67
C PRO A 219 35.24 29.41 -5.37
N ASN A 220 34.01 29.86 -5.40
CA ASN A 220 33.12 29.97 -4.24
C ASN A 220 32.16 28.82 -4.17
N PRO A 221 32.00 28.18 -2.99
CA PRO A 221 31.02 27.12 -2.82
C PRO A 221 29.58 27.67 -2.88
N LEU A 222 28.68 26.85 -3.37
CA LEU A 222 27.26 27.12 -3.38
C LEU A 222 26.68 27.11 -1.97
N THR A 223 25.62 27.85 -1.75
CA THR A 223 24.75 27.69 -0.59
C THR A 223 23.69 26.63 -0.90
N SER A 224 23.00 26.12 0.14
CA SER A 224 21.88 25.17 -0.09
C SER A 224 20.80 25.73 -1.03
N GLN A 225 20.49 27.02 -0.93
CA GLN A 225 19.58 27.68 -1.87
C GLN A 225 20.22 27.82 -3.25
N GLY A 226 21.53 28.10 -3.30
CA GLY A 226 22.30 28.19 -4.53
C GLY A 226 22.32 26.90 -5.32
N MET A 227 22.43 25.75 -4.67
CA MET A 227 22.34 24.43 -5.32
C MET A 227 21.00 24.24 -6.07
N ALA A 228 19.89 24.53 -5.42
CA ALA A 228 18.58 24.40 -6.02
C ALA A 228 18.36 25.34 -7.22
N SER A 229 18.89 26.58 -7.14
CA SER A 229 18.78 27.54 -8.22
C SER A 229 19.78 27.32 -9.35
N TYR A 230 20.97 26.79 -9.07
CA TYR A 230 22.01 26.53 -10.07
C TYR A 230 21.55 25.58 -11.16
N LEU A 231 20.92 24.46 -10.79
CA LEU A 231 20.42 23.48 -11.77
C LEU A 231 19.28 24.00 -12.63
N THR A 232 18.51 24.99 -12.16
CA THR A 232 17.34 25.53 -12.85
C THR A 232 17.58 26.90 -13.50
N ALA A 233 18.74 27.51 -13.27
CA ALA A 233 19.04 28.83 -13.80
C ALA A 233 19.19 28.78 -15.33
N PRO A 234 18.73 29.83 -16.04
CA PRO A 234 19.01 29.97 -17.47
C PRO A 234 20.48 30.25 -17.74
N GLU A 235 20.98 29.90 -18.91
CA GLU A 235 22.33 30.19 -19.36
C GLU A 235 22.46 31.62 -19.92
N PRO A 236 23.66 32.22 -19.86
CA PRO A 236 24.74 31.91 -18.92
C PRO A 236 24.43 32.38 -17.51
N THR A 237 24.92 31.70 -16.48
CA THR A 237 24.78 32.13 -15.08
C THR A 237 26.04 32.83 -14.57
N THR A 238 25.89 33.78 -13.66
CA THR A 238 27.00 34.46 -13.00
C THR A 238 27.80 33.58 -12.03
N VAL A 239 27.38 32.34 -11.84
CA VAL A 239 28.07 31.35 -10.98
C VAL A 239 29.05 30.50 -11.77
N ASP A 240 28.95 30.45 -13.10
CA ASP A 240 29.83 29.66 -13.95
C ASP A 240 30.99 30.52 -14.39
N GLU A 241 32.18 30.27 -13.89
CA GLU A 241 33.44 30.92 -14.32
C GLU A 241 34.25 29.93 -15.14
N ALA A 242 34.81 30.39 -16.27
CA ALA A 242 35.63 29.52 -17.12
C ALA A 242 36.89 29.05 -16.37
N ILE A 243 37.21 27.79 -16.51
CA ILE A 243 38.41 27.20 -15.95
C ILE A 243 39.53 27.28 -16.98
N LEU A 244 40.56 28.04 -16.70
CA LEU A 244 41.69 28.20 -17.59
C LEU A 244 42.35 26.85 -17.93
N GLY A 245 42.45 26.56 -19.21
CA GLY A 245 43.05 25.34 -19.73
C GLY A 245 42.17 24.10 -19.67
N ALA A 246 40.93 24.19 -19.19
CA ALA A 246 39.96 23.09 -19.18
C ALA A 246 39.08 23.10 -20.45
N VAL A 247 39.74 23.06 -21.59
CA VAL A 247 39.09 23.04 -22.92
C VAL A 247 39.43 21.74 -23.65
N HIS A 248 38.43 21.04 -24.16
CA HIS A 248 38.60 19.85 -24.96
C HIS A 248 38.08 20.08 -26.38
N ASN A 249 38.99 20.15 -27.36
CA ASN A 249 38.61 20.23 -28.77
C ASN A 249 38.23 18.84 -29.29
N LEU A 250 37.05 18.69 -29.85
CA LEU A 250 36.63 17.44 -30.51
C LEU A 250 37.54 17.24 -31.75
N SER A 251 38.40 16.25 -31.68
CA SER A 251 39.39 15.98 -32.74
C SER A 251 38.77 15.37 -34.00
N ALA A 252 37.69 14.63 -33.84
CA ALA A 252 36.89 14.04 -34.91
C ALA A 252 35.55 14.74 -35.04
N PRO A 253 34.99 14.82 -36.26
CA PRO A 253 33.62 15.27 -36.43
C PRO A 253 32.64 14.31 -35.76
N VAL A 254 31.67 14.83 -34.96
CA VAL A 254 30.60 13.99 -34.43
C VAL A 254 29.69 13.56 -35.58
N PRO A 255 29.56 12.27 -35.87
CA PRO A 255 28.80 11.79 -37.01
C PRO A 255 27.34 12.25 -37.00
N ALA A 256 26.74 12.40 -38.16
CA ALA A 256 25.29 12.61 -38.26
C ALA A 256 24.54 11.49 -37.56
N HIS A 257 23.56 11.86 -36.73
CA HIS A 257 22.80 10.94 -35.87
C HIS A 257 23.66 10.04 -34.95
N GLY A 258 24.86 10.52 -34.58
CA GLY A 258 25.85 9.79 -33.79
C GLY A 258 26.21 10.46 -32.49
N THR A 259 27.18 9.87 -31.81
CA THR A 259 27.71 10.36 -30.52
C THR A 259 29.23 10.34 -30.57
N GLU A 260 29.86 11.26 -29.80
CA GLU A 260 31.29 11.27 -29.52
C GLU A 260 31.53 11.36 -28.02
N GLN A 261 32.43 10.54 -27.51
CA GLN A 261 32.82 10.58 -26.10
C GLN A 261 33.90 11.61 -25.88
N TRP A 262 33.88 12.24 -24.72
CA TRP A 262 34.89 13.18 -24.28
C TRP A 262 35.33 12.87 -22.85
N SER A 263 36.56 13.26 -22.51
CA SER A 263 37.08 13.12 -21.16
C SER A 263 38.07 14.24 -20.89
N MET A 264 38.00 14.84 -19.71
CA MET A 264 38.85 15.91 -19.25
C MET A 264 39.28 15.67 -17.81
N THR A 265 40.50 16.01 -17.47
CA THR A 265 41.00 15.97 -16.09
C THR A 265 41.15 17.40 -15.57
N LEU A 266 40.49 17.68 -14.46
CA LEU A 266 40.50 18.94 -13.75
C LEU A 266 41.33 18.78 -12.50
N ALA A 267 42.20 19.74 -12.20
CA ALA A 267 42.95 19.78 -10.95
C ALA A 267 42.36 20.84 -10.01
N THR A 268 42.35 20.57 -8.71
CA THR A 268 41.77 21.43 -7.67
C THR A 268 42.28 22.87 -7.74
N ASN A 269 43.57 23.04 -8.04
CA ASN A 269 44.20 24.35 -8.14
C ASN A 269 43.73 25.20 -9.34
N GLN A 270 43.15 24.59 -10.37
CA GLN A 270 42.57 25.31 -11.51
C GLN A 270 41.29 26.03 -11.14
N VAL A 271 40.52 25.48 -10.21
CA VAL A 271 39.24 26.06 -9.75
C VAL A 271 39.45 27.03 -8.59
N GLY A 272 40.53 26.89 -7.81
CA GLY A 272 40.80 27.70 -6.63
C GLY A 272 39.92 27.36 -5.43
N MET A 273 39.48 26.09 -5.30
CA MET A 273 38.69 25.63 -4.17
C MET A 273 39.51 25.60 -2.87
N HIS A 274 38.97 26.20 -1.79
CA HIS A 274 39.72 26.36 -0.52
C HIS A 274 38.95 25.82 0.69
N SER A 275 37.64 25.86 0.67
CA SER A 275 36.78 25.50 1.79
C SER A 275 35.92 24.27 1.50
N PHE A 276 35.69 23.47 2.53
CA PHE A 276 34.76 22.36 2.40
C PHE A 276 33.37 22.87 1.95
N GLY A 277 32.84 22.30 0.85
CA GLY A 277 31.57 22.71 0.29
C GLY A 277 31.28 22.06 -1.05
N VAL A 278 30.26 22.54 -1.69
CA VAL A 278 29.79 22.07 -2.99
C VAL A 278 29.97 23.21 -4.00
N TYR A 279 30.69 22.94 -5.06
CA TYR A 279 30.96 23.91 -6.11
C TYR A 279 30.15 23.61 -7.37
N PRO A 280 29.75 24.65 -8.14
CA PRO A 280 29.11 24.44 -9.43
C PRO A 280 30.11 23.84 -10.41
N LEU A 281 29.63 22.97 -11.31
CA LEU A 281 30.43 22.50 -12.44
C LEU A 281 29.54 22.40 -13.67
N ALA A 282 29.92 23.02 -14.77
CA ALA A 282 29.23 22.94 -16.04
C ALA A 282 30.19 22.55 -17.17
N ALA A 283 29.72 21.73 -18.08
CA ALA A 283 30.38 21.46 -19.35
C ALA A 283 29.55 22.11 -20.47
N HIS A 284 30.14 23.06 -21.19
CA HIS A 284 29.50 23.76 -22.27
C HIS A 284 30.00 23.20 -23.62
N LEU A 285 29.06 22.87 -24.48
CA LEU A 285 29.36 22.54 -25.88
C LEU A 285 29.42 23.84 -26.69
N ILE A 286 30.60 24.19 -27.15
CA ILE A 286 30.85 25.41 -27.90
C ILE A 286 30.92 25.06 -29.40
N GLY A 287 30.07 25.69 -30.19
CA GLY A 287 30.12 25.56 -31.65
C GLY A 287 31.24 26.39 -32.27
N SER A 288 31.57 26.11 -33.52
CA SER A 288 32.54 26.92 -34.31
C SER A 288 32.09 28.38 -34.38
N GLY A 289 32.98 29.32 -34.08
CA GLY A 289 32.71 30.73 -34.30
C GLY A 289 32.55 31.10 -35.77
N PRO A 290 31.88 32.22 -36.05
CA PRO A 290 31.69 32.67 -37.44
C PRO A 290 33.01 33.06 -38.16
N VAL A 291 34.08 33.28 -37.38
CA VAL A 291 35.43 33.60 -37.88
C VAL A 291 36.40 32.54 -37.34
N PRO A 292 37.25 31.93 -38.19
CA PRO A 292 38.27 30.99 -37.74
C PRO A 292 39.14 31.60 -36.61
N GLY A 293 39.21 30.89 -35.49
CA GLY A 293 39.97 31.35 -34.32
C GLY A 293 39.18 32.20 -33.30
N THR A 294 37.91 32.48 -33.53
CA THR A 294 37.04 33.10 -32.53
C THR A 294 36.27 32.00 -31.74
N LEU A 295 36.13 32.26 -30.43
CA LEU A 295 35.27 31.38 -29.58
C LEU A 295 33.84 31.42 -30.11
N GLY A 296 33.30 30.27 -30.36
CA GLY A 296 31.89 30.11 -30.74
C GLY A 296 30.93 30.43 -29.59
N THR A 297 29.65 30.42 -29.88
CA THR A 297 28.60 30.52 -28.85
C THR A 297 28.31 29.16 -28.23
N PRO A 298 27.98 29.10 -26.94
CA PRO A 298 27.46 27.87 -26.33
C PRO A 298 26.25 27.36 -27.10
N VAL A 299 26.28 26.12 -27.52
CA VAL A 299 25.18 25.42 -28.21
C VAL A 299 24.30 24.68 -27.22
N ASP A 300 24.93 24.06 -26.22
CA ASP A 300 24.27 23.34 -25.15
C ASP A 300 25.20 23.24 -23.93
N TYR A 301 24.65 22.81 -22.79
CA TYR A 301 25.39 22.67 -21.55
C TYR A 301 24.87 21.54 -20.69
N ALA A 302 25.76 20.90 -19.93
CA ALA A 302 25.43 19.95 -18.87
C ALA A 302 25.97 20.46 -17.53
N ARG A 303 25.12 20.55 -16.53
CA ARG A 303 25.47 21.00 -15.18
C ARG A 303 25.52 19.85 -14.20
N THR A 304 26.44 19.94 -13.26
CA THR A 304 26.56 19.04 -12.12
C THR A 304 27.19 19.77 -10.93
N PHE A 305 27.47 19.03 -9.89
CA PHE A 305 28.13 19.54 -8.68
C PHE A 305 29.52 18.94 -8.53
N LEU A 306 30.41 19.68 -7.93
CA LEU A 306 31.73 19.24 -7.55
C LEU A 306 31.90 19.43 -6.03
N PRO A 307 31.65 18.43 -5.20
CA PRO A 307 31.99 18.47 -3.79
C PRO A 307 33.51 18.57 -3.61
N PHE A 308 33.95 19.37 -2.67
CA PHE A 308 35.36 19.52 -2.33
C PHE A 308 35.61 19.20 -0.86
N TRP A 309 36.53 18.28 -0.61
CA TRP A 309 36.98 17.89 0.71
C TRP A 309 38.42 18.31 0.97
N PRO A 310 38.68 19.30 1.85
CA PRO A 310 40.02 19.80 2.10
C PRO A 310 40.93 18.85 2.90
N GLY A 311 40.38 17.68 3.31
CA GLY A 311 41.06 16.75 4.19
C GLY A 311 40.89 17.11 5.66
N LYS A 312 41.41 16.26 6.55
CA LYS A 312 41.40 16.53 8.00
C LYS A 312 42.40 17.63 8.32
N SER A 313 41.98 18.71 8.96
CA SER A 313 42.88 19.77 9.39
C SER A 313 43.91 19.25 10.39
N LYS A 314 45.17 19.55 10.12
CA LYS A 314 46.30 19.29 11.06
C LYS A 314 46.34 20.30 12.21
N SER A 315 45.61 21.40 12.11
CA SER A 315 45.54 22.43 13.14
C SER A 315 44.55 22.00 14.25
N LYS A 316 45.02 22.02 15.49
CA LYS A 316 44.18 21.75 16.68
C LYS A 316 43.11 22.84 16.93
N THR A 317 43.29 24.01 16.31
CA THR A 317 42.38 25.16 16.45
C THR A 317 41.36 25.28 15.33
N ALA A 318 41.51 24.53 14.22
CA ALA A 318 40.53 24.51 13.15
C ALA A 318 39.31 23.63 13.52
N PRO A 319 38.09 24.01 13.15
CA PRO A 319 36.93 23.18 13.36
C PRO A 319 37.13 21.80 12.73
N GLN A 320 36.99 20.75 13.54
CA GLN A 320 36.98 19.40 13.02
C GLN A 320 35.63 19.16 12.30
N VAL A 321 35.68 18.60 11.12
CA VAL A 321 34.42 18.17 10.43
C VAL A 321 33.97 16.87 11.05
N HIS A 322 32.78 16.89 11.67
CA HIS A 322 32.11 15.69 12.14
C HIS A 322 31.38 15.05 10.97
N PRO A 323 31.65 13.76 10.66
CA PRO A 323 30.90 13.07 9.62
C PRO A 323 29.40 13.03 9.92
N VAL A 324 28.60 13.14 8.86
CA VAL A 324 27.15 13.00 8.93
C VAL A 324 26.80 11.52 9.04
N SER A 325 26.10 11.14 10.11
CA SER A 325 25.60 9.78 10.26
C SER A 325 24.48 9.54 9.27
N ILE A 326 24.62 8.57 8.36
CA ILE A 326 23.65 8.26 7.34
C ILE A 326 23.05 6.87 7.55
N ALA A 327 21.71 6.79 7.60
CA ALA A 327 20.98 5.54 7.74
C ALA A 327 20.02 5.32 6.58
N TRP A 328 19.99 4.10 6.06
CA TRP A 328 19.18 3.73 4.91
C TRP A 328 17.98 2.87 5.29
N VAL A 329 16.79 3.23 4.76
CA VAL A 329 15.60 2.38 4.71
C VAL A 329 15.54 1.76 3.32
N TRP A 330 15.94 0.51 3.17
CA TRP A 330 16.11 -0.13 1.87
C TRP A 330 14.89 -0.98 1.48
N PRO A 331 14.12 -0.58 0.46
CA PRO A 331 12.82 -1.19 0.20
C PRO A 331 12.92 -2.48 -0.62
N LEU A 332 12.33 -3.56 -0.12
CA LEU A 332 11.93 -4.74 -0.88
C LEU A 332 10.40 -4.79 -0.92
N ILE A 333 9.83 -3.93 -1.74
CA ILE A 333 8.38 -3.71 -1.88
C ILE A 333 8.05 -3.70 -3.37
N ASP A 334 6.93 -4.34 -3.74
CA ASP A 334 6.39 -4.31 -5.10
C ASP A 334 4.87 -4.16 -5.09
N THR A 335 4.26 -4.10 -6.26
CA THR A 335 2.82 -4.17 -6.41
C THR A 335 2.34 -5.57 -6.07
N PRO A 336 1.39 -5.75 -5.15
CA PRO A 336 0.89 -7.07 -4.78
C PRO A 336 0.21 -7.76 -5.97
N GLN A 337 0.44 -9.04 -6.15
CA GLN A 337 0.04 -9.82 -7.32
C GLN A 337 -1.02 -10.87 -7.03
N GLN A 338 -1.18 -11.30 -5.79
CA GLN A 338 -2.12 -12.38 -5.46
C GLN A 338 -3.56 -11.94 -5.52
N THR A 339 -4.39 -12.77 -6.19
CA THR A 339 -5.85 -12.62 -6.24
C THR A 339 -6.50 -13.47 -5.14
N VAL A 340 -7.78 -13.22 -4.86
CA VAL A 340 -8.60 -14.05 -3.97
C VAL A 340 -8.64 -15.54 -4.39
N CYS A 341 -8.31 -15.82 -5.63
CA CYS A 341 -8.26 -17.19 -6.19
C CYS A 341 -6.89 -17.85 -6.03
N ARG A 342 -5.96 -17.19 -5.34
CA ARG A 342 -4.57 -17.65 -5.14
C ARG A 342 -3.80 -17.79 -6.44
N THR A 343 -4.11 -16.95 -7.41
CA THR A 343 -3.41 -16.82 -8.69
C THR A 343 -2.76 -15.44 -8.76
N LEU A 344 -1.80 -15.26 -9.67
CA LEU A 344 -1.13 -13.97 -9.84
C LEU A 344 -1.80 -13.15 -10.95
N THR A 345 -1.78 -11.85 -10.80
CA THR A 345 -2.32 -10.91 -11.80
C THR A 345 -1.44 -10.79 -13.03
N SER A 346 -0.12 -10.93 -12.86
CA SER A 346 0.85 -10.85 -13.97
C SER A 346 2.07 -11.72 -13.70
N ASN A 347 2.89 -11.91 -14.72
CA ASN A 347 4.19 -12.59 -14.60
C ASN A 347 5.38 -11.60 -14.48
N GLY A 348 5.11 -10.30 -14.36
CA GLY A 348 6.17 -9.28 -14.30
C GLY A 348 7.16 -9.46 -13.14
N LEU A 349 6.66 -9.95 -12.01
CA LEU A 349 7.48 -10.22 -10.84
C LEU A 349 8.58 -11.28 -11.11
N ALA A 350 8.36 -12.22 -12.03
CA ALA A 350 9.37 -13.22 -12.42
C ALA A 350 10.63 -12.55 -12.99
N GLY A 351 10.46 -11.53 -13.83
CA GLY A 351 11.57 -10.73 -14.34
C GLY A 351 12.25 -9.90 -13.25
N SER A 352 11.48 -9.35 -12.32
CA SER A 352 12.00 -8.50 -11.25
C SER A 352 12.91 -9.26 -10.26
N VAL A 353 12.62 -10.53 -9.98
CA VAL A 353 13.44 -11.38 -9.09
C VAL A 353 14.53 -12.17 -9.82
N ALA A 354 14.54 -12.16 -11.16
CA ALA A 354 15.58 -12.79 -11.96
C ALA A 354 16.88 -11.95 -11.95
N SER A 355 17.99 -12.55 -12.37
CA SER A 355 19.27 -11.84 -12.51
C SER A 355 19.12 -10.58 -13.38
N GLY A 356 19.63 -9.46 -12.91
CA GLY A 356 19.47 -8.14 -13.55
C GLY A 356 18.08 -7.50 -13.40
N GLY A 357 17.12 -8.18 -12.78
CA GLY A 357 15.82 -7.60 -12.45
C GLY A 357 15.89 -6.70 -11.22
N ARG A 358 14.96 -5.74 -11.15
CA ARG A 358 14.94 -4.69 -10.12
C ARG A 358 15.12 -5.20 -8.69
N LEU A 359 14.27 -6.16 -8.25
CA LEU A 359 14.34 -6.69 -6.89
C LEU A 359 15.60 -7.50 -6.63
N ASN A 360 16.10 -8.20 -7.67
CA ASN A 360 17.36 -8.94 -7.55
C ASN A 360 18.56 -7.99 -7.43
N SER A 361 18.59 -6.91 -8.22
CA SER A 361 19.69 -5.92 -8.17
C SER A 361 19.70 -5.17 -6.83
N LEU A 362 18.53 -4.74 -6.33
CA LEU A 362 18.43 -4.11 -5.02
C LEU A 362 18.89 -5.03 -3.88
N LEU A 363 18.53 -6.31 -3.95
CA LEU A 363 18.94 -7.29 -2.95
C LEU A 363 20.45 -7.57 -3.04
N ALA A 364 21.00 -7.67 -4.25
CA ALA A 364 22.43 -7.89 -4.47
C ALA A 364 23.26 -6.70 -3.96
N ALA A 365 22.89 -5.47 -4.31
CA ALA A 365 23.55 -4.26 -3.82
C ALA A 365 23.55 -4.18 -2.28
N GLY A 366 22.41 -4.40 -1.63
CA GLY A 366 22.34 -4.37 -0.17
C GLY A 366 23.08 -5.52 0.53
N GLN A 367 23.41 -6.61 -0.18
CA GLN A 367 24.23 -7.71 0.32
C GLN A 367 25.72 -7.59 -0.09
N SER A 368 26.10 -6.60 -0.92
CA SER A 368 27.50 -6.33 -1.25
C SER A 368 28.32 -5.99 0.01
N PRO A 369 29.64 -6.03 -0.03
CA PRO A 369 30.47 -5.57 1.08
C PRO A 369 30.10 -4.16 1.55
N ASP A 370 29.86 -3.23 0.63
CA ASP A 370 29.49 -1.86 0.96
C ASP A 370 28.08 -1.78 1.51
N GLY A 371 27.12 -2.56 0.97
CA GLY A 371 25.78 -2.67 1.51
C GLY A 371 25.73 -3.20 2.94
N GLN A 372 26.64 -4.09 3.32
CA GLN A 372 26.78 -4.55 4.70
C GLN A 372 27.42 -3.49 5.59
N GLN A 373 28.45 -2.80 5.11
CA GLN A 373 29.12 -1.72 5.84
C GLN A 373 28.23 -0.48 5.97
N ALA A 374 27.35 -0.22 5.02
CA ALA A 374 26.37 0.87 5.06
C ALA A 374 25.30 0.66 6.14
N MET A 375 25.26 -0.48 6.81
CA MET A 375 24.37 -0.81 7.94
C MET A 375 22.89 -0.56 7.61
N LEU A 376 22.48 -0.81 6.37
CA LEU A 376 21.13 -0.54 5.90
C LEU A 376 20.06 -1.37 6.66
N THR A 377 18.85 -0.84 6.74
CA THR A 377 17.70 -1.52 7.34
C THR A 377 16.69 -1.84 6.24
N TRP A 378 16.42 -3.13 6.03
CA TRP A 378 15.47 -3.59 5.03
C TRP A 378 14.03 -3.27 5.43
N ALA A 379 13.26 -2.67 4.53
CA ALA A 379 11.81 -2.55 4.62
C ALA A 379 11.17 -3.56 3.66
N ILE A 380 10.57 -4.64 4.21
CA ILE A 380 10.12 -5.80 3.43
C ILE A 380 8.60 -5.89 3.47
N ASP A 381 7.97 -5.98 2.29
CA ASP A 381 6.54 -6.29 2.20
C ASP A 381 6.29 -7.81 2.29
N PRO A 382 5.52 -8.27 3.28
CA PRO A 382 5.16 -9.68 3.40
C PRO A 382 4.36 -10.22 2.21
N ALA A 383 3.59 -9.39 1.51
CA ALA A 383 2.87 -9.79 0.30
C ALA A 383 3.84 -10.17 -0.82
N LEU A 384 4.92 -9.42 -0.98
CA LEU A 384 5.98 -9.75 -1.94
C LEU A 384 6.59 -11.13 -1.65
N LEU A 385 6.86 -11.45 -0.37
CA LEU A 385 7.35 -12.77 0.01
C LEU A 385 6.36 -13.89 -0.32
N SER A 386 5.06 -13.63 -0.08
CA SER A 386 3.98 -14.55 -0.41
C SER A 386 3.87 -14.79 -1.91
N ASP A 387 3.92 -13.72 -2.71
CA ASP A 387 3.85 -13.78 -4.18
C ASP A 387 5.02 -14.58 -4.78
N VAL A 388 6.23 -14.29 -4.34
CA VAL A 388 7.44 -15.01 -4.78
C VAL A 388 7.43 -16.45 -4.31
N ALA A 389 6.88 -16.75 -3.11
CA ALA A 389 6.72 -18.12 -2.64
C ALA A 389 5.73 -18.90 -3.52
N VAL A 390 4.65 -18.29 -3.97
CA VAL A 390 3.71 -18.91 -4.94
C VAL A 390 4.43 -19.25 -6.25
N MET A 391 5.28 -18.36 -6.75
CA MET A 391 6.04 -18.56 -8.00
C MET A 391 7.10 -19.65 -7.89
N SER A 392 7.52 -20.00 -6.70
CA SER A 392 8.51 -21.07 -6.46
C SER A 392 7.96 -22.48 -6.71
N GLY A 393 6.64 -22.65 -6.75
CA GLY A 393 5.91 -23.84 -7.19
C GLY A 393 5.24 -23.63 -8.54
N PRO A 394 4.49 -24.61 -9.07
CA PRO A 394 3.62 -24.39 -10.23
C PRO A 394 2.53 -23.37 -9.90
N TYR A 395 2.38 -22.34 -10.71
CA TYR A 395 1.41 -21.26 -10.46
C TYR A 395 0.59 -20.89 -11.69
N ARG A 396 -0.42 -20.05 -11.50
CA ARG A 396 -1.26 -19.53 -12.58
C ARG A 396 -1.24 -18.02 -12.60
N VAL A 397 -1.28 -17.47 -13.80
CA VAL A 397 -1.47 -16.03 -14.06
C VAL A 397 -2.83 -15.87 -14.72
N THR A 398 -3.77 -15.23 -14.04
CA THR A 398 -5.16 -15.05 -14.49
C THR A 398 -5.53 -13.61 -14.84
N GLY A 399 -4.67 -12.64 -14.51
CA GLY A 399 -5.01 -11.23 -14.60
C GLY A 399 -5.93 -10.78 -13.47
N THR A 400 -6.49 -9.60 -13.61
CA THR A 400 -7.32 -8.94 -12.59
C THR A 400 -8.83 -9.16 -12.79
N HIS A 401 -9.27 -9.92 -13.78
CA HIS A 401 -10.69 -9.98 -14.19
C HIS A 401 -11.38 -11.29 -13.86
N SER A 402 -10.67 -12.39 -13.65
CA SER A 402 -11.27 -13.70 -13.52
C SER A 402 -10.45 -14.65 -12.65
N CYS A 403 -11.13 -15.47 -11.88
CA CYS A 403 -10.56 -16.59 -11.15
C CYS A 403 -10.36 -17.85 -11.99
N SER A 404 -10.97 -17.92 -13.15
CA SER A 404 -10.92 -19.09 -14.05
C SER A 404 -10.04 -18.83 -15.26
N GLY A 405 -9.51 -19.90 -15.83
CA GLY A 405 -8.61 -19.81 -16.98
C GLY A 405 -7.19 -19.46 -16.58
N GLY A 406 -6.56 -18.55 -17.34
CA GLY A 406 -5.18 -18.08 -17.12
C GLY A 406 -4.11 -19.07 -17.57
N LYS A 407 -2.92 -18.52 -17.75
CA LYS A 407 -1.74 -19.27 -18.17
C LYS A 407 -1.15 -20.04 -16.99
N LYS A 408 -0.84 -21.30 -17.17
CA LYS A 408 -0.04 -22.07 -16.22
C LYS A 408 1.43 -21.75 -16.44
N GLU A 409 2.15 -21.43 -15.35
CA GLU A 409 3.58 -21.18 -15.36
C GLU A 409 4.30 -22.28 -14.56
N PRO A 410 5.49 -22.68 -15.01
CA PRO A 410 6.32 -23.64 -14.28
C PRO A 410 6.90 -22.98 -13.02
N PRO A 411 7.44 -23.79 -12.08
CA PRO A 411 8.16 -23.28 -10.93
C PRO A 411 9.35 -22.40 -11.34
N SER A 412 9.48 -21.23 -10.73
CA SER A 412 10.60 -20.32 -10.97
C SER A 412 11.77 -20.64 -10.02
N SER A 413 12.90 -21.04 -10.60
CA SER A 413 14.16 -21.21 -9.86
C SER A 413 14.69 -19.86 -9.34
N ALA A 414 14.53 -18.78 -10.11
CA ALA A 414 14.91 -17.44 -9.71
C ALA A 414 14.13 -16.97 -8.47
N ALA A 415 12.81 -17.22 -8.43
CA ALA A 415 11.99 -16.91 -7.26
C ALA A 415 12.49 -17.65 -5.99
N ARG A 416 12.81 -18.92 -6.13
CA ARG A 416 13.35 -19.72 -5.00
C ARG A 416 14.71 -19.20 -4.53
N ALA A 417 15.62 -18.91 -5.45
CA ALA A 417 16.94 -18.37 -5.15
C ALA A 417 16.82 -16.98 -4.48
N TRP A 418 15.93 -16.13 -4.97
CA TRP A 418 15.70 -14.82 -4.40
C TRP A 418 15.20 -14.90 -2.95
N LEU A 419 14.24 -15.79 -2.64
CA LEU A 419 13.77 -16.00 -1.26
C LEU A 419 14.89 -16.48 -0.33
N ALA A 420 15.76 -17.35 -0.81
CA ALA A 420 16.91 -17.80 -0.03
C ALA A 420 17.92 -16.66 0.23
N ASN A 421 18.10 -15.76 -0.75
CA ASN A 421 18.94 -14.57 -0.57
C ASN A 421 18.29 -13.56 0.40
N VAL A 422 16.98 -13.35 0.35
CA VAL A 422 16.28 -12.52 1.36
C VAL A 422 16.47 -13.12 2.76
N GLN A 423 16.36 -14.43 2.91
CA GLN A 423 16.62 -15.10 4.17
C GLN A 423 18.05 -14.80 4.68
N LYS A 424 19.04 -14.90 3.81
CA LYS A 424 20.45 -14.61 4.14
C LYS A 424 20.62 -13.15 4.56
N ALA A 425 20.03 -12.19 3.81
CA ALA A 425 20.05 -10.75 4.14
C ALA A 425 19.42 -10.50 5.52
N ALA A 426 18.23 -11.03 5.77
CA ALA A 426 17.53 -10.89 7.04
C ALA A 426 18.25 -11.57 8.22
N ALA A 427 19.10 -12.57 7.97
CA ALA A 427 19.94 -13.17 8.99
C ALA A 427 21.16 -12.32 9.38
N GLN A 428 21.60 -11.40 8.52
CA GLN A 428 22.83 -10.62 8.69
C GLN A 428 22.57 -9.15 9.03
N GLN A 429 21.49 -8.56 8.49
CA GLN A 429 21.21 -7.14 8.58
C GLN A 429 19.87 -6.89 9.26
N ASP A 430 19.66 -5.67 9.76
CA ASP A 430 18.41 -5.24 10.36
C ASP A 430 17.29 -5.17 9.32
N PHE A 431 16.07 -5.52 9.74
CA PHE A 431 14.87 -5.42 8.90
C PHE A 431 13.61 -5.17 9.73
N PHE A 432 12.60 -4.60 9.09
CA PHE A 432 11.22 -4.58 9.55
C PHE A 432 10.28 -4.85 8.38
N THR A 433 9.07 -5.31 8.68
CA THR A 433 8.06 -5.55 7.65
C THR A 433 7.01 -4.45 7.64
N THR A 434 6.53 -4.11 6.44
CA THR A 434 5.31 -3.31 6.29
C THR A 434 4.09 -4.15 6.71
N PRO A 435 2.89 -3.56 6.91
CA PRO A 435 1.66 -4.33 6.90
C PRO A 435 1.56 -5.12 5.58
N TYR A 436 0.81 -6.23 5.55
CA TYR A 436 0.64 -7.02 4.32
C TYR A 436 0.21 -6.14 3.15
N ALA A 437 0.80 -6.36 1.99
CA ALA A 437 0.56 -5.59 0.76
C ALA A 437 0.87 -4.07 0.88
N ASP A 438 1.65 -3.67 1.88
CA ASP A 438 2.00 -2.25 2.12
C ASP A 438 0.77 -1.35 2.01
N VAL A 439 -0.31 -1.67 2.74
CA VAL A 439 -1.59 -0.95 2.69
C VAL A 439 -1.43 0.55 2.92
N ASP A 440 -2.32 1.36 2.35
CA ASP A 440 -2.33 2.81 2.57
C ASP A 440 -2.86 3.15 3.97
N MET A 441 -1.95 3.13 4.96
CA MET A 441 -2.27 3.33 6.37
C MET A 441 -3.06 4.61 6.61
N ALA A 442 -2.67 5.71 5.94
CA ALA A 442 -3.32 7.02 6.10
C ALA A 442 -4.75 6.99 5.53
N ALA A 443 -4.92 6.43 4.33
CA ALA A 443 -6.23 6.34 3.70
C ALA A 443 -7.21 5.48 4.51
N LEU A 444 -6.74 4.35 5.07
CA LEU A 444 -7.54 3.47 5.91
C LEU A 444 -7.95 4.19 7.22
N ALA A 445 -6.99 4.80 7.91
CA ALA A 445 -7.25 5.54 9.15
C ALA A 445 -8.24 6.70 8.93
N HIS A 446 -8.04 7.53 7.90
CA HIS A 446 -8.93 8.66 7.58
C HIS A 446 -10.34 8.23 7.13
N SER A 447 -10.50 6.97 6.72
CA SER A 447 -11.79 6.41 6.30
C SER A 447 -12.50 5.60 7.38
N GLY A 448 -11.93 5.52 8.59
CA GLY A 448 -12.46 4.72 9.69
C GLY A 448 -12.42 3.22 9.39
N LEU A 449 -11.36 2.77 8.70
CA LEU A 449 -11.04 1.38 8.39
C LEU A 449 -9.91 0.86 9.31
N ASP A 450 -10.00 1.19 10.59
CA ASP A 450 -8.97 0.86 11.58
C ASP A 450 -8.84 -0.64 11.80
N THR A 451 -9.97 -1.36 11.70
CA THR A 451 -10.00 -2.82 11.83
C THR A 451 -9.22 -3.47 10.68
N GLU A 452 -9.34 -2.93 9.49
CA GLU A 452 -8.66 -3.37 8.29
C GLU A 452 -7.15 -3.08 8.40
N LEU A 453 -6.77 -1.89 8.84
CA LEU A 453 -5.37 -1.55 9.09
C LEU A 453 -4.72 -2.50 10.10
N LEU A 454 -5.39 -2.77 11.21
CA LEU A 454 -4.91 -3.72 12.21
C LEU A 454 -4.85 -5.16 11.67
N ALA A 455 -5.80 -5.55 10.80
CA ALA A 455 -5.80 -6.85 10.15
C ALA A 455 -4.59 -7.00 9.22
N ALA A 456 -4.26 -5.98 8.41
CA ALA A 456 -3.10 -5.98 7.54
C ALA A 456 -1.76 -6.11 8.31
N PHE A 457 -1.63 -5.48 9.49
CA PHE A 457 -0.47 -5.71 10.38
C PHE A 457 -0.42 -7.16 10.89
N LYS A 458 -1.56 -7.73 11.29
CA LYS A 458 -1.64 -9.12 11.76
C LYS A 458 -1.31 -10.12 10.65
N ASP A 459 -1.84 -9.91 9.45
CA ASP A 459 -1.58 -10.76 8.30
C ASP A 459 -0.11 -10.65 7.87
N GLY A 460 0.47 -9.46 7.83
CA GLY A 460 1.88 -9.23 7.59
C GLY A 460 2.78 -9.94 8.60
N ASN A 461 2.49 -9.79 9.89
CA ASN A 461 3.23 -10.47 10.97
C ASN A 461 3.15 -11.99 10.85
N LEU A 462 1.99 -12.52 10.49
CA LEU A 462 1.77 -13.95 10.37
C LEU A 462 2.48 -14.52 9.14
N VAL A 463 2.39 -13.84 7.99
CA VAL A 463 3.11 -14.24 6.76
C VAL A 463 4.62 -14.19 6.99
N SER A 464 5.14 -13.14 7.62
CA SER A 464 6.57 -13.01 7.95
C SER A 464 7.09 -14.16 8.81
N ARG A 465 6.28 -14.64 9.75
CA ARG A 465 6.62 -15.77 10.62
C ARG A 465 6.51 -17.14 9.94
N GLN A 466 5.66 -17.26 8.91
CA GLN A 466 5.28 -18.57 8.35
C GLN A 466 5.91 -18.86 6.99
N THR A 467 6.20 -17.84 6.17
CA THR A 467 6.78 -18.06 4.84
C THR A 467 8.11 -18.78 4.94
N THR A 468 8.21 -19.90 4.24
CA THR A 468 9.42 -20.75 4.19
C THR A 468 10.12 -20.61 2.85
N VAL A 469 11.41 -20.88 2.83
CA VAL A 469 12.13 -21.13 1.58
C VAL A 469 11.60 -22.43 1.00
N PRO A 470 11.04 -22.43 -0.22
CA PRO A 470 10.42 -23.61 -0.80
C PRO A 470 11.37 -24.82 -0.90
N GLY A 471 10.88 -25.96 -0.44
CA GLY A 471 11.68 -27.19 -0.38
C GLY A 471 12.49 -27.37 0.91
N THR A 472 12.38 -26.43 1.85
CA THR A 472 13.04 -26.53 3.15
C THR A 472 12.08 -26.16 4.28
N PRO A 473 12.33 -26.59 5.54
CA PRO A 473 11.57 -26.12 6.69
C PRO A 473 11.98 -24.71 7.15
N THR A 474 12.99 -24.11 6.51
CA THR A 474 13.60 -22.85 6.94
C THR A 474 12.70 -21.66 6.62
N LYS A 475 12.47 -20.80 7.61
CA LYS A 475 11.69 -19.59 7.44
C LYS A 475 12.48 -18.52 6.69
N VAL A 476 11.81 -17.73 5.83
CA VAL A 476 12.45 -16.61 5.13
C VAL A 476 12.84 -15.53 6.14
N LEU A 477 11.89 -15.07 6.94
CA LEU A 477 12.17 -14.10 8.00
C LEU A 477 12.04 -14.71 9.41
N GLY A 478 11.00 -15.52 9.66
CA GLY A 478 10.71 -16.13 10.95
C GLY A 478 10.14 -15.19 12.00
N GLN A 479 10.21 -13.88 11.76
CA GLN A 479 9.70 -12.81 12.63
C GLN A 479 9.38 -11.58 11.80
N PRO A 480 8.54 -10.63 12.28
CA PRO A 480 8.18 -9.44 11.52
C PRO A 480 9.25 -8.34 11.54
N GLN A 481 10.18 -8.40 12.48
CA GLN A 481 11.22 -7.40 12.63
C GLN A 481 12.44 -7.96 13.34
N ARG A 482 13.62 -7.51 12.91
CA ARG A 482 14.88 -7.63 13.64
C ARG A 482 15.64 -6.31 13.51
N VAL A 483 15.74 -5.56 14.57
CA VAL A 483 16.51 -4.32 14.67
C VAL A 483 17.34 -4.34 15.96
N THR A 484 18.53 -3.78 15.91
CA THR A 484 19.47 -3.77 17.02
C THR A 484 19.88 -2.33 17.34
N PRO A 485 19.57 -1.79 18.51
CA PRO A 485 18.95 -2.45 19.68
C PRO A 485 17.42 -2.63 19.54
N PRO A 486 16.83 -3.62 20.22
CA PRO A 486 15.39 -3.91 20.11
C PRO A 486 14.52 -2.85 20.79
N THR A 487 15.10 -1.91 21.52
CA THR A 487 14.40 -0.80 22.20
C THR A 487 13.68 0.15 21.23
N VAL A 488 14.08 0.16 19.97
CA VAL A 488 13.44 0.96 18.93
C VAL A 488 11.98 0.52 18.68
N GLY A 489 11.64 -0.74 19.02
CA GLY A 489 10.30 -1.30 18.88
C GLY A 489 9.84 -1.48 17.45
N PRO A 490 8.56 -1.82 17.25
CA PRO A 490 8.01 -1.94 15.90
C PRO A 490 8.06 -0.63 15.13
N ILE A 491 8.50 -0.72 13.85
CA ILE A 491 8.69 0.40 12.94
C ILE A 491 7.54 0.42 11.92
N ALA A 492 6.95 1.59 11.70
CA ALA A 492 6.03 1.83 10.60
C ALA A 492 6.64 2.78 9.56
N LEU A 493 6.33 2.51 8.31
CA LEU A 493 6.70 3.33 7.16
C LEU A 493 5.41 3.74 6.42
N PRO A 494 4.73 4.85 6.77
CA PRO A 494 3.57 5.32 6.02
C PRO A 494 3.90 5.66 4.57
N ALA A 495 2.93 5.52 3.67
CA ALA A 495 3.14 5.79 2.25
C ALA A 495 3.62 7.23 2.01
N ALA A 496 4.69 7.38 1.23
CA ALA A 496 5.40 8.65 1.00
C ALA A 496 5.91 9.34 2.28
N GLY A 497 6.03 8.61 3.40
CA GLY A 497 6.39 9.17 4.69
C GLY A 497 5.35 10.14 5.25
N ILE A 498 4.07 9.99 4.86
CA ILE A 498 3.00 10.93 5.19
C ILE A 498 2.14 10.37 6.33
N ALA A 499 2.13 11.05 7.46
CA ALA A 499 1.25 10.79 8.59
C ALA A 499 0.81 12.10 9.25
N ASP A 500 -0.39 12.12 9.77
CA ASP A 500 -0.91 13.15 10.66
C ASP A 500 -1.02 12.63 12.10
N TYR A 501 -1.53 13.47 12.98
CA TYR A 501 -1.65 13.11 14.39
C TYR A 501 -2.60 11.93 14.60
N GLY A 502 -3.73 11.87 13.87
CA GLY A 502 -4.71 10.80 14.00
C GLY A 502 -4.16 9.43 13.62
N LEU A 503 -3.38 9.35 12.53
CA LEU A 503 -2.70 8.11 12.15
C LEU A 503 -1.64 7.71 13.19
N LEU A 504 -0.85 8.66 13.69
CA LEU A 504 0.20 8.36 14.68
C LEU A 504 -0.39 7.84 15.99
N GLU A 505 -1.50 8.40 16.45
CA GLU A 505 -2.21 7.92 17.64
C GLU A 505 -2.69 6.47 17.46
N ARG A 506 -3.23 6.11 16.28
CA ARG A 506 -3.64 4.73 15.98
C ARG A 506 -2.44 3.79 15.95
N LEU A 507 -1.38 4.16 15.24
CA LEU A 507 -0.16 3.35 15.18
C LEU A 507 0.43 3.10 16.56
N ALA A 508 0.44 4.11 17.44
CA ALA A 508 0.88 3.95 18.81
C ALA A 508 -0.02 2.99 19.59
N GLY A 509 -1.35 3.10 19.42
CA GLY A 509 -2.34 2.19 19.98
C GLY A 509 -2.15 0.74 19.52
N ASP A 510 -1.71 0.54 18.28
CA ASP A 510 -1.40 -0.78 17.71
C ASP A 510 0.00 -1.29 18.10
N GLY A 511 0.72 -0.56 18.96
CA GLY A 511 2.00 -0.97 19.51
C GLY A 511 3.22 -0.53 18.70
N ILE A 512 3.07 0.26 17.64
CA ILE A 512 4.19 0.88 16.93
C ILE A 512 4.91 1.85 17.85
N ARG A 513 6.23 1.90 17.77
CA ARG A 513 7.08 2.79 18.58
C ARG A 513 7.88 3.76 17.75
N THR A 514 8.19 3.41 16.51
CA THR A 514 8.99 4.22 15.60
C THR A 514 8.29 4.40 14.27
N VAL A 515 8.29 5.60 13.75
CA VAL A 515 7.66 5.93 12.45
C VAL A 515 8.66 6.68 11.57
N VAL A 516 8.84 6.22 10.34
CA VAL A 516 9.66 6.91 9.34
C VAL A 516 8.78 7.89 8.57
N MET A 517 9.03 9.19 8.69
CA MET A 517 8.24 10.24 8.06
C MET A 517 9.08 11.16 7.18
N SER A 518 8.46 11.77 6.17
CA SER A 518 9.13 12.73 5.30
C SER A 518 9.50 14.02 6.03
N SER A 519 10.72 14.50 5.84
CA SER A 519 11.19 15.77 6.40
C SER A 519 10.41 16.98 5.90
N SER A 520 9.75 16.88 4.75
CA SER A 520 8.89 17.93 4.20
C SER A 520 7.64 18.22 5.03
N LEU A 521 7.27 17.32 5.94
CA LEU A 521 6.06 17.42 6.76
C LEU A 521 6.34 17.88 8.19
N ILE A 522 7.55 17.65 8.67
CA ILE A 522 7.95 17.95 10.05
C ILE A 522 9.00 19.05 10.05
N HIS A 523 8.60 20.22 10.53
CA HIS A 523 9.47 21.40 10.57
C HIS A 523 10.29 21.42 11.87
N THR A 524 11.30 20.55 11.93
CA THR A 524 12.32 20.55 12.99
C THR A 524 13.68 20.33 12.36
N PRO A 525 14.76 20.90 12.87
CA PRO A 525 16.12 20.62 12.38
C PRO A 525 16.60 19.21 12.75
N ALA A 526 16.01 18.58 13.76
CA ALA A 526 16.42 17.28 14.23
C ALA A 526 15.97 16.16 13.29
N THR A 527 16.85 15.21 13.00
CA THR A 527 16.53 14.02 12.19
C THR A 527 15.69 13.03 12.95
N VAL A 528 15.86 12.96 14.26
CA VAL A 528 15.07 12.14 15.18
C VAL A 528 14.33 13.05 16.13
N THR A 529 13.04 12.82 16.32
CA THR A 529 12.19 13.60 17.22
C THR A 529 11.14 12.69 17.84
N THR A 530 10.57 13.08 18.97
CA THR A 530 9.43 12.41 19.59
C THR A 530 8.15 13.20 19.32
N VAL A 531 7.06 12.47 19.16
CA VAL A 531 5.72 13.03 19.03
C VAL A 531 4.77 12.30 19.96
N PRO A 532 3.74 12.97 20.51
CA PRO A 532 2.72 12.28 21.29
C PRO A 532 1.98 11.25 20.44
N GLY A 533 1.82 10.02 20.97
CA GLY A 533 1.06 8.92 20.35
C GLY A 533 -0.33 8.73 20.95
N GLY A 534 -0.83 9.68 21.75
CA GLY A 534 -2.07 9.54 22.48
C GLY A 534 -1.93 8.67 23.75
N GLN A 535 -2.87 8.79 24.69
CA GLN A 535 -2.92 8.03 25.94
C GLN A 535 -1.62 8.02 26.77
N GLY A 536 -0.81 9.10 26.66
CA GLY A 536 0.49 9.21 27.33
C GLY A 536 1.63 8.44 26.70
N SER A 537 1.44 7.81 25.54
CA SER A 537 2.51 7.18 24.75
C SER A 537 3.27 8.20 23.90
N GLU A 538 4.54 7.93 23.66
CA GLU A 538 5.38 8.69 22.74
C GLU A 538 5.84 7.80 21.58
N LEU A 539 5.91 8.40 20.40
CA LEU A 539 6.46 7.79 19.19
C LEU A 539 7.76 8.46 18.81
N THR A 540 8.76 7.67 18.51
CA THR A 540 9.98 8.15 17.87
C THR A 540 9.72 8.35 16.37
N VAL A 541 9.95 9.55 15.87
CA VAL A 541 9.86 9.86 14.43
C VAL A 541 11.26 10.01 13.87
N LEU A 542 11.56 9.20 12.87
CA LEU A 542 12.74 9.27 12.04
C LEU A 542 12.41 10.06 10.77
N ARG A 543 13.00 11.24 10.62
CA ARG A 543 12.76 12.12 9.48
C ARG A 543 13.62 11.69 8.28
N ALA A 544 12.99 11.01 7.32
CA ALA A 544 13.62 10.73 6.04
C ALA A 544 13.79 12.03 5.24
N ASP A 545 14.99 12.25 4.73
CA ASP A 545 15.30 13.44 3.95
C ASP A 545 14.51 13.46 2.64
N SER A 546 13.66 14.47 2.47
CA SER A 546 12.78 14.58 1.31
C SER A 546 13.51 14.99 0.05
N THR A 547 14.63 15.71 0.16
CA THR A 547 15.45 16.11 -1.00
C THR A 547 16.12 14.88 -1.59
N LEU A 548 16.82 14.11 -0.75
CA LEU A 548 17.45 12.86 -1.16
C LEU A 548 16.44 11.85 -1.69
N THR A 549 15.30 11.70 -1.02
CA THR A 549 14.19 10.83 -1.49
C THR A 549 13.69 11.24 -2.88
N ASN A 550 13.56 12.55 -3.16
CA ASN A 550 13.11 13.05 -4.47
C ASN A 550 14.16 12.85 -5.55
N ILE A 551 15.46 13.05 -5.24
CA ILE A 551 16.57 12.75 -6.15
C ILE A 551 16.51 11.26 -6.57
N LEU A 552 16.39 10.36 -5.62
CA LEU A 552 16.30 8.92 -5.88
C LEU A 552 15.01 8.54 -6.63
N ALA A 553 13.91 9.24 -6.39
CA ALA A 553 12.66 9.05 -7.12
C ALA A 553 12.75 9.41 -8.60
N GLY A 554 13.73 10.22 -8.98
CA GLY A 554 14.01 10.54 -10.38
C GLY A 554 12.88 11.29 -11.07
N ARG A 555 12.20 12.19 -10.39
CA ARG A 555 11.19 13.05 -11.02
C ARG A 555 11.90 13.91 -12.07
N ARG A 556 11.63 13.65 -13.33
CA ARG A 556 12.27 14.30 -14.49
C ARG A 556 12.17 15.82 -14.48
N ASP A 557 11.10 16.35 -13.93
CA ASP A 557 10.83 17.78 -13.76
C ASP A 557 11.70 18.46 -12.66
N GLN A 558 12.49 17.69 -11.93
CA GLN A 558 13.28 18.16 -10.80
C GLN A 558 14.79 17.85 -10.91
N ILE A 559 15.25 17.28 -12.01
CA ILE A 559 16.66 17.04 -12.28
C ILE A 559 17.07 17.81 -13.54
N PRO A 560 17.34 19.10 -13.43
CA PRO A 560 17.91 19.90 -14.52
C PRO A 560 19.31 19.37 -14.86
N GLY A 561 19.70 19.45 -16.13
CA GLY A 561 20.99 18.92 -16.59
C GLY A 561 20.97 17.49 -17.08
N LEU A 562 19.86 16.74 -16.83
CA LEU A 562 19.52 15.61 -17.68
C LEU A 562 19.09 16.13 -19.04
N VAL A 563 19.37 15.35 -20.09
CA VAL A 563 18.93 15.65 -21.46
C VAL A 563 17.50 16.22 -21.40
N PRO A 564 17.28 17.47 -21.82
CA PRO A 564 15.95 18.07 -21.75
C PRO A 564 14.94 17.20 -22.48
N ASP A 565 13.73 17.07 -21.91
CA ASP A 565 12.63 16.38 -22.59
C ASP A 565 12.38 17.05 -23.95
N GLY A 566 12.61 16.31 -25.03
CA GLY A 566 12.41 16.81 -26.39
C GLY A 566 13.59 16.70 -27.32
N TYR A 567 14.79 16.41 -26.81
CA TYR A 567 15.94 16.17 -27.69
C TYR A 567 15.85 14.79 -28.35
N ALA A 568 16.12 14.75 -29.65
CA ALA A 568 16.21 13.49 -30.34
C ALA A 568 17.43 12.70 -29.85
N THR A 569 17.16 11.50 -29.34
CA THR A 569 18.21 10.59 -28.89
C THR A 569 18.37 9.50 -29.96
N PRO A 570 19.51 9.45 -30.69
CA PRO A 570 19.81 8.36 -31.60
C PRO A 570 19.67 7.01 -30.89
N SER A 571 19.23 5.99 -31.64
CA SER A 571 18.96 4.66 -31.03
C SER A 571 20.18 4.06 -30.32
N GLY A 572 21.40 4.36 -30.80
CA GLY A 572 22.68 3.96 -30.20
C GLY A 572 23.04 4.69 -28.89
N ALA A 573 22.47 5.88 -28.62
CA ALA A 573 22.81 6.69 -27.45
C ALA A 573 21.94 6.44 -26.20
N LYS A 574 20.95 5.56 -26.26
CA LYS A 574 20.00 5.32 -25.18
C LYS A 574 20.67 4.78 -23.88
N ALA A 575 21.72 3.98 -24.01
CA ALA A 575 22.46 3.47 -22.88
C ALA A 575 23.24 4.60 -22.18
N GLN A 576 23.93 5.43 -22.92
CA GLN A 576 24.70 6.58 -22.44
C GLN A 576 23.80 7.63 -21.78
N VAL A 577 22.61 7.88 -22.34
CA VAL A 577 21.59 8.76 -21.72
C VAL A 577 21.13 8.22 -20.35
N ARG A 578 20.92 6.91 -20.25
CA ARG A 578 20.59 6.30 -18.94
C ARG A 578 21.74 6.40 -17.95
N GLN A 579 22.96 6.21 -18.41
CA GLN A 579 24.17 6.37 -17.57
C GLN A 579 24.32 7.82 -17.10
N ALA A 580 24.18 8.81 -17.99
CA ALA A 580 24.21 10.22 -17.61
C ALA A 580 23.12 10.56 -16.57
N ALA A 581 21.92 9.98 -16.73
CA ALA A 581 20.83 10.15 -15.77
C ALA A 581 21.12 9.50 -14.42
N ALA A 582 21.79 8.37 -14.38
CA ALA A 582 22.22 7.71 -13.15
C ALA A 582 23.27 8.58 -12.43
N PHE A 583 24.31 8.97 -13.14
CA PHE A 583 25.39 9.84 -12.65
C PHE A 583 24.86 11.17 -12.09
N ALA A 584 23.94 11.84 -12.81
CA ALA A 584 23.39 13.10 -12.33
C ALA A 584 22.69 12.97 -10.97
N LYS A 585 22.00 11.86 -10.71
CA LYS A 585 21.36 11.59 -9.43
C LYS A 585 22.35 11.26 -8.33
N GLU A 586 23.31 10.42 -8.62
CA GLU A 586 24.41 10.04 -7.72
C GLU A 586 25.19 11.28 -7.30
N GLN A 587 25.64 12.08 -8.25
CA GLN A 587 26.40 13.28 -8.00
C GLN A 587 25.62 14.35 -7.21
N TRP A 588 24.31 14.48 -7.48
CA TRP A 588 23.47 15.37 -6.70
C TRP A 588 23.23 14.82 -5.29
N PHE A 589 23.06 13.51 -5.13
CA PHE A 589 22.97 12.87 -3.82
C PHE A 589 24.25 13.15 -3.02
N LEU A 590 25.41 12.95 -3.60
CA LEU A 590 26.70 13.19 -2.98
C LEU A 590 26.87 14.67 -2.58
N ALA A 591 26.46 15.60 -3.45
CA ALA A 591 26.50 17.02 -3.20
C ALA A 591 25.59 17.46 -2.04
N GLU A 592 24.37 16.94 -1.94
CA GLU A 592 23.44 17.25 -0.83
C GLU A 592 24.00 16.75 0.52
N THR A 593 24.62 15.58 0.53
CA THR A 593 25.27 15.07 1.75
C THR A 593 26.47 15.94 2.14
N ALA A 594 27.28 16.36 1.16
CA ALA A 594 28.40 17.29 1.38
C ALA A 594 27.92 18.66 1.89
N MET A 595 26.85 19.21 1.32
CA MET A 595 26.23 20.46 1.76
C MET A 595 25.71 20.34 3.21
N THR A 596 25.10 19.20 3.56
CA THR A 596 24.65 18.95 4.93
C THR A 596 25.84 18.97 5.91
N ALA A 597 26.95 18.33 5.56
CA ALA A 597 28.16 18.33 6.38
C ALA A 597 28.83 19.72 6.45
N ALA A 598 28.96 20.40 5.31
CA ALA A 598 29.62 21.71 5.20
C ALA A 598 28.84 22.83 5.89
N SER A 599 27.50 22.76 5.96
CA SER A 599 26.67 23.80 6.59
C SER A 599 26.84 23.92 8.10
N ALA A 600 27.35 22.90 8.79
CA ALA A 600 27.69 22.92 10.20
C ALA A 600 28.75 21.86 10.54
N PRO A 601 29.98 22.05 10.10
CA PRO A 601 31.01 21.02 10.15
C PRO A 601 31.38 20.57 11.57
N ALA A 602 31.22 21.45 12.57
CA ALA A 602 31.51 21.14 13.99
C ALA A 602 30.38 20.44 14.72
N VAL A 603 29.23 20.19 14.06
CA VAL A 603 28.05 19.58 14.68
C VAL A 603 27.77 18.21 14.05
N GLY A 604 27.76 17.18 14.87
CA GLY A 604 27.34 15.85 14.42
C GLY A 604 25.89 15.90 13.95
N ARG A 605 25.66 15.60 12.68
CA ARG A 605 24.34 15.53 12.06
C ARG A 605 24.02 14.12 11.64
N SER A 606 22.76 13.87 11.41
CA SER A 606 22.29 12.59 10.86
C SER A 606 21.31 12.80 9.72
N ILE A 607 21.27 11.85 8.82
CA ILE A 607 20.38 11.79 7.66
C ILE A 607 19.74 10.40 7.64
N VAL A 608 18.43 10.35 7.38
CA VAL A 608 17.73 9.11 7.04
C VAL A 608 17.35 9.17 5.58
N VAL A 609 17.79 8.19 4.81
CA VAL A 609 17.47 8.05 3.39
C VAL A 609 16.44 6.96 3.22
N ALA A 610 15.29 7.29 2.64
CA ALA A 610 14.21 6.34 2.33
C ALA A 610 13.87 6.44 0.84
N PRO A 611 14.45 5.60 -0.02
CA PRO A 611 14.09 5.55 -1.43
C PRO A 611 12.60 5.27 -1.63
N PRO A 612 12.05 5.59 -2.82
CA PRO A 612 10.67 5.24 -3.14
C PRO A 612 10.41 3.74 -2.96
N ARG A 613 9.22 3.35 -2.55
CA ARG A 613 8.86 1.96 -2.28
C ARG A 613 9.20 0.98 -3.41
N ARG A 614 8.89 1.36 -4.62
CA ARG A 614 9.21 0.61 -5.84
C ARG A 614 10.36 1.27 -6.58
N TRP A 615 11.41 1.57 -5.82
CA TRP A 615 12.61 2.16 -6.38
C TRP A 615 13.21 1.26 -7.45
N ASP A 616 13.45 1.83 -8.62
CA ASP A 616 14.03 1.17 -9.78
C ASP A 616 15.23 2.00 -10.25
N PRO A 617 16.36 1.89 -9.54
CA PRO A 617 17.55 2.61 -9.93
C PRO A 617 18.08 2.09 -11.27
N PRO A 618 18.75 2.95 -12.06
CA PRO A 618 19.58 2.48 -13.17
C PRO A 618 20.59 1.43 -12.69
N PRO A 619 21.07 0.56 -13.59
CA PRO A 619 22.11 -0.40 -13.24
C PRO A 619 23.29 0.29 -12.55
N ASP A 620 23.87 -0.38 -11.58
CA ASP A 620 25.05 0.03 -10.80
C ASP A 620 24.86 1.24 -9.88
N MET A 621 23.78 2.04 -10.03
CA MET A 621 23.52 3.21 -9.19
C MET A 621 23.29 2.84 -7.71
N ALA A 622 22.68 1.70 -7.43
CA ALA A 622 22.45 1.26 -6.06
C ALA A 622 23.78 0.92 -5.35
N ASP A 623 24.67 0.25 -6.07
CA ASP A 623 26.02 -0.07 -5.60
C ASP A 623 26.86 1.19 -5.41
N ALA A 624 26.84 2.13 -6.38
CA ALA A 624 27.57 3.40 -6.29
C ALA A 624 27.14 4.25 -5.07
N LEU A 625 25.85 4.34 -4.78
CA LEU A 625 25.35 5.07 -3.61
C LEU A 625 25.76 4.42 -2.28
N LEU A 626 25.93 3.11 -2.25
CA LEU A 626 26.42 2.40 -1.06
C LEU A 626 27.93 2.54 -0.91
N ASP A 627 28.68 2.50 -2.01
CA ASP A 627 30.11 2.82 -2.05
C ASP A 627 30.36 4.23 -1.54
N ASP A 628 29.65 5.23 -2.07
CA ASP A 628 29.69 6.62 -1.60
C ASP A 628 29.38 6.73 -0.12
N THR A 629 28.39 6.00 0.38
CA THR A 629 28.01 6.00 1.80
C THR A 629 29.14 5.54 2.70
N VAL A 630 29.90 4.55 2.28
CA VAL A 630 30.98 3.91 3.06
C VAL A 630 32.30 4.66 2.93
N HIS A 631 32.63 5.10 1.71
CA HIS A 631 33.97 5.60 1.40
C HIS A 631 34.09 7.12 1.38
N THR A 632 33.01 7.86 1.42
CA THR A 632 33.03 9.32 1.41
C THR A 632 33.40 9.87 2.79
N PRO A 633 34.40 10.74 2.88
CA PRO A 633 35.02 11.12 4.16
C PRO A 633 34.13 11.97 5.10
N TRP A 634 33.06 12.58 4.59
CA TRP A 634 32.08 13.35 5.39
C TRP A 634 30.85 12.54 5.74
N LEU A 635 30.79 11.25 5.39
CA LEU A 635 29.70 10.34 5.76
C LEU A 635 30.20 9.30 6.77
N ALA A 636 29.29 8.84 7.61
CA ALA A 636 29.51 7.71 8.52
C ALA A 636 28.26 6.81 8.48
N PRO A 637 28.37 5.57 8.02
CA PRO A 637 27.27 4.63 8.06
C PRO A 637 26.68 4.48 9.47
N ALA A 638 25.37 4.43 9.57
CA ALA A 638 24.65 4.24 10.82
C ALA A 638 23.39 3.37 10.60
N SER A 639 23.03 2.55 11.57
CA SER A 639 21.75 1.83 11.49
C SER A 639 20.60 2.76 11.89
N LEU A 640 19.42 2.48 11.38
CA LEU A 640 18.20 3.20 11.75
C LEU A 640 17.97 3.16 13.26
N ALA A 641 18.26 2.02 13.87
CA ALA A 641 18.12 1.78 15.30
C ALA A 641 19.12 2.60 16.13
N SER A 642 20.37 2.73 15.65
CA SER A 642 21.37 3.55 16.35
C SER A 642 20.98 5.03 16.39
N LEU A 643 20.44 5.55 15.28
CA LEU A 643 19.93 6.93 15.24
C LEU A 643 18.74 7.13 16.19
N ALA A 644 17.77 6.21 16.18
CA ALA A 644 16.61 6.29 17.06
C ALA A 644 16.99 6.25 18.55
N SER A 645 18.00 5.45 18.91
CA SER A 645 18.48 5.32 20.28
C SER A 645 19.28 6.53 20.78
N ALA A 646 20.05 7.16 19.91
CA ALA A 646 20.86 8.34 20.26
C ALA A 646 20.00 9.53 20.69
N GLN A 647 18.77 9.66 20.19
CA GLN A 647 17.85 10.76 20.49
C GLN A 647 17.33 10.75 21.92
N SER A 648 17.26 9.60 22.59
CA SER A 648 16.78 9.52 23.98
C SER A 648 17.62 10.34 24.97
N GLN A 649 18.80 10.83 24.55
CA GLN A 649 19.72 11.64 25.35
C GLN A 649 19.58 13.15 25.11
N THR A 650 18.88 13.63 24.10
CA THR A 650 18.90 15.05 23.67
C THR A 650 17.63 15.85 23.95
N GLY A 651 16.62 15.29 24.63
CA GLY A 651 15.40 15.99 25.01
C GLY A 651 14.31 16.04 23.92
N GLN A 652 13.09 16.22 24.36
CA GLN A 652 11.91 16.24 23.50
C GLN A 652 11.85 17.52 22.67
N ILE A 653 11.84 17.37 21.36
CA ILE A 653 11.47 18.45 20.45
C ILE A 653 10.02 18.18 19.99
N ASN A 654 9.07 18.95 20.48
CA ASN A 654 7.67 18.85 20.03
C ASN A 654 7.57 19.28 18.58
N ALA A 655 7.48 18.32 17.67
CA ALA A 655 7.26 18.58 16.25
C ALA A 655 5.81 18.99 16.00
N LYS A 656 5.61 20.04 15.21
CA LYS A 656 4.27 20.44 14.76
C LYS A 656 3.90 19.63 13.53
N LEU A 657 2.98 18.69 13.71
CA LEU A 657 2.50 17.84 12.62
C LEU A 657 1.58 18.63 11.66
N PRO A 658 1.54 18.20 10.38
CA PRO A 658 0.63 18.81 9.41
C PRO A 658 -0.83 18.46 9.73
N PRO A 659 -1.80 19.36 9.38
CA PRO A 659 -3.21 19.05 9.53
C PRO A 659 -3.65 17.98 8.53
N GLU A 660 -4.65 17.16 8.88
CA GLU A 660 -5.23 16.07 8.07
C GLU A 660 -5.51 16.45 6.61
N LYS A 661 -6.08 17.64 6.36
CA LYS A 661 -6.34 18.14 5.00
C LYS A 661 -5.10 18.22 4.10
N ARG A 662 -3.91 18.27 4.67
CA ARG A 662 -2.67 18.38 3.92
C ARG A 662 -2.10 17.01 3.60
N VAL A 663 -2.39 16.02 4.43
CA VAL A 663 -1.92 14.64 4.28
C VAL A 663 -2.80 13.82 3.34
N SER A 664 -4.10 14.09 3.26
CA SER A 664 -5.05 13.35 2.41
C SER A 664 -4.84 13.52 0.88
N ARG A 665 -3.87 14.33 0.47
CA ARG A 665 -3.50 14.44 -0.95
C ARG A 665 -2.67 13.24 -1.39
N GLY A 666 -3.15 12.55 -2.43
CA GLY A 666 -2.48 11.39 -3.01
C GLY A 666 -2.78 10.06 -2.33
N GLU A 667 -3.65 10.01 -1.34
CA GLU A 667 -4.21 8.79 -0.77
C GLU A 667 -5.12 8.07 -1.76
N LEU A 668 -5.48 6.82 -1.44
CA LEU A 668 -6.51 6.09 -2.18
C LEU A 668 -7.80 6.90 -2.28
N SER A 669 -8.44 6.87 -3.43
CA SER A 669 -9.64 7.69 -3.65
C SER A 669 -10.79 7.27 -2.73
N ARG A 670 -11.62 8.24 -2.34
CA ARG A 670 -12.82 7.99 -1.55
C ARG A 670 -13.81 7.02 -2.22
N SER A 671 -13.76 6.92 -3.54
CA SER A 671 -14.58 5.97 -4.29
C SER A 671 -14.10 4.55 -4.09
N LEU A 672 -12.79 4.32 -4.18
CA LEU A 672 -12.17 3.02 -3.93
C LEU A 672 -12.37 2.61 -2.47
N LEU A 673 -12.10 3.50 -1.51
CA LEU A 673 -12.27 3.24 -0.07
C LEU A 673 -13.70 2.85 0.33
N ARG A 674 -14.73 3.45 -0.30
CA ARG A 674 -16.14 3.03 -0.09
C ARG A 674 -16.38 1.60 -0.58
N GLN A 675 -15.77 1.20 -1.68
CA GLN A 675 -15.91 -0.15 -2.22
C GLN A 675 -15.10 -1.17 -1.41
N ILE A 676 -13.92 -0.79 -0.92
CA ILE A 676 -13.14 -1.56 0.06
C ILE A 676 -13.99 -1.83 1.31
N LYS A 677 -14.62 -0.80 1.87
CA LYS A 677 -15.52 -0.95 3.02
C LYS A 677 -16.68 -1.91 2.75
N ARG A 678 -17.20 -1.92 1.52
CA ARG A 678 -18.21 -2.90 1.10
C ARG A 678 -17.64 -4.32 1.07
N LEU A 679 -16.48 -4.50 0.42
CA LEU A 679 -15.81 -5.80 0.33
C LEU A 679 -15.50 -6.36 1.72
N SER A 680 -14.93 -5.54 2.60
CA SER A 680 -14.70 -5.90 4.01
C SER A 680 -15.99 -6.32 4.72
N GLY A 681 -17.08 -5.61 4.46
CA GLY A 681 -18.40 -5.97 4.98
C GLY A 681 -18.91 -7.34 4.51
N GLU A 682 -18.68 -7.69 3.25
CA GLU A 682 -19.07 -8.99 2.69
C GLU A 682 -18.15 -10.14 3.17
N ILE A 683 -16.85 -9.87 3.32
CA ILE A 683 -15.91 -10.83 3.93
C ILE A 683 -16.34 -11.12 5.38
N ARG A 684 -16.62 -10.09 6.18
CA ARG A 684 -17.12 -10.27 7.56
C ARG A 684 -18.45 -10.99 7.61
N LEU A 685 -19.31 -10.78 6.61
CA LEU A 685 -20.58 -11.52 6.52
C LEU A 685 -20.33 -13.01 6.30
N LEU A 686 -19.45 -13.36 5.35
CA LEU A 686 -19.07 -14.75 5.10
C LEU A 686 -18.42 -15.37 6.35
N ASP A 687 -17.48 -14.67 6.96
CA ASP A 687 -16.76 -15.16 8.15
C ASP A 687 -17.70 -15.41 9.34
N SER A 688 -18.75 -14.57 9.51
CA SER A 688 -19.71 -14.67 10.59
C SER A 688 -20.62 -15.92 10.53
N ILE A 689 -20.70 -16.60 9.39
CA ILE A 689 -21.44 -17.85 9.24
C ILE A 689 -20.55 -19.08 9.26
N LEU A 690 -19.25 -18.95 9.07
CA LEU A 690 -18.32 -20.07 9.17
C LEU A 690 -18.14 -20.50 10.63
N THR A 691 -18.00 -21.79 10.87
CA THR A 691 -17.79 -22.34 12.22
C THR A 691 -16.35 -22.21 12.68
N THR A 692 -15.43 -22.04 11.76
CA THR A 692 -14.01 -21.71 12.01
C THR A 692 -13.69 -20.43 11.27
N SER A 693 -12.66 -19.70 11.72
CA SER A 693 -12.20 -18.49 11.04
C SER A 693 -12.07 -18.70 9.54
N GLY A 694 -12.50 -17.72 8.79
CA GLY A 694 -12.41 -17.74 7.33
C GLY A 694 -10.98 -17.97 6.84
N PRO A 695 -10.81 -18.48 5.63
CA PRO A 695 -9.50 -18.73 5.08
C PRO A 695 -8.75 -17.39 4.87
N ARG A 696 -7.49 -17.34 5.29
CA ARG A 696 -6.65 -16.14 5.25
C ARG A 696 -6.58 -15.46 3.89
N TYR A 697 -6.68 -16.21 2.79
CA TYR A 697 -6.65 -15.60 1.46
C TYR A 697 -7.77 -14.58 1.21
N LEU A 698 -8.81 -14.55 2.05
CA LEU A 698 -9.85 -13.53 1.98
C LEU A 698 -9.39 -12.21 2.59
N SER A 699 -8.73 -12.22 3.75
CA SER A 699 -8.15 -11.00 4.34
C SER A 699 -6.99 -10.47 3.51
N THR A 700 -6.08 -11.32 3.07
CA THR A 700 -4.95 -10.88 2.23
C THR A 700 -5.37 -10.38 0.85
N ALA A 701 -6.51 -10.85 0.28
CA ALA A 701 -7.08 -10.26 -0.92
C ALA A 701 -7.63 -8.85 -0.65
N LEU A 702 -8.25 -8.62 0.51
CA LEU A 702 -8.66 -7.29 0.95
C LEU A 702 -7.45 -6.36 1.10
N ASP A 703 -6.41 -6.80 1.80
CA ASP A 703 -5.17 -6.02 1.96
C ASP A 703 -4.55 -5.67 0.59
N THR A 704 -4.64 -6.57 -0.40
CA THR A 704 -4.15 -6.34 -1.76
C THR A 704 -4.83 -5.14 -2.42
N VAL A 705 -6.14 -4.97 -2.27
CA VAL A 705 -6.85 -3.80 -2.83
C VAL A 705 -6.68 -2.54 -1.99
N GLU A 706 -6.22 -2.65 -0.76
CA GLU A 706 -5.89 -1.56 0.16
C GLU A 706 -4.46 -1.03 -0.02
N SER A 707 -3.66 -1.68 -0.87
CA SER A 707 -2.24 -1.36 -1.07
C SER A 707 -1.98 0.09 -1.46
N SER A 708 -0.93 0.67 -0.90
CA SER A 708 -0.40 1.98 -1.28
C SER A 708 0.09 2.01 -2.74
N ALA A 709 0.26 0.85 -3.36
CA ALA A 709 0.64 0.71 -4.78
C ALA A 709 -0.39 1.37 -5.73
N TRP A 710 -1.62 1.50 -5.30
CA TRP A 710 -2.72 2.06 -6.11
C TRP A 710 -2.91 3.57 -5.92
N ARG A 711 -2.04 4.23 -5.13
CA ARG A 711 -2.05 5.69 -4.95
C ARG A 711 -1.68 6.40 -6.25
N GLY A 712 -2.25 7.59 -6.46
CA GLY A 712 -1.85 8.45 -7.57
C GLY A 712 -3.01 8.85 -8.47
N ARG A 713 -2.91 8.59 -9.77
CA ARG A 713 -3.94 8.96 -10.75
C ARG A 713 -5.06 7.92 -10.76
N LYS A 714 -6.24 8.29 -11.23
CA LYS A 714 -7.36 7.34 -11.43
C LYS A 714 -7.00 6.12 -12.29
N ALA A 715 -6.02 6.25 -13.18
CA ALA A 715 -5.54 5.13 -13.98
C ALA A 715 -4.80 4.08 -13.12
N ASP A 716 -4.11 4.53 -12.08
CA ASP A 716 -3.33 3.67 -11.19
C ASP A 716 -4.24 2.86 -10.25
N GLU A 717 -5.47 3.32 -10.01
CA GLU A 717 -6.49 2.61 -9.23
C GLU A 717 -7.26 1.54 -10.04
N ARG A 718 -7.15 1.51 -11.37
CA ARG A 718 -7.91 0.56 -12.20
C ARG A 718 -7.67 -0.90 -11.85
N PRO A 719 -6.42 -1.37 -11.66
CA PRO A 719 -6.19 -2.75 -11.27
C PRO A 719 -6.83 -3.10 -9.91
N ALA A 720 -6.75 -2.21 -8.94
CA ALA A 720 -7.40 -2.39 -7.64
C ALA A 720 -8.93 -2.52 -7.76
N LEU A 721 -9.56 -1.69 -8.59
CA LEU A 721 -11.01 -1.76 -8.84
C LEU A 721 -11.40 -3.08 -9.53
N GLN A 722 -10.57 -3.58 -10.44
CA GLN A 722 -10.81 -4.86 -11.10
C GLN A 722 -10.69 -6.03 -10.13
N LEU A 723 -9.63 -6.05 -9.31
CA LEU A 723 -9.45 -7.02 -8.23
C LEU A 723 -10.62 -6.97 -7.26
N LEU A 724 -11.02 -5.81 -6.82
CA LEU A 724 -12.15 -5.62 -5.91
C LEU A 724 -13.47 -6.17 -6.48
N HIS A 725 -13.73 -5.97 -7.78
CA HIS A 725 -14.90 -6.56 -8.43
C HIS A 725 -14.81 -8.09 -8.50
N GLN A 726 -13.62 -8.63 -8.75
CA GLN A 726 -13.37 -10.06 -8.74
C GLN A 726 -13.59 -10.64 -7.34
N ASP A 727 -13.09 -9.99 -6.31
CA ASP A 727 -13.21 -10.40 -4.92
C ASP A 727 -14.67 -10.39 -4.47
N LEU A 728 -15.40 -9.31 -4.77
CA LEU A 728 -16.85 -9.24 -4.49
C LEU A 728 -17.62 -10.36 -5.20
N ALA A 729 -17.29 -10.63 -6.47
CA ALA A 729 -17.93 -11.71 -7.21
C ALA A 729 -17.64 -13.08 -6.58
N TYR A 730 -16.39 -13.30 -6.17
CA TYR A 730 -15.98 -14.53 -5.49
C TYR A 730 -16.72 -14.70 -4.15
N ILE A 731 -16.71 -13.69 -3.27
CA ILE A 731 -17.36 -13.75 -1.96
C ILE A 731 -18.87 -13.99 -2.10
N ASN A 732 -19.52 -13.25 -3.01
CA ASN A 732 -20.94 -13.45 -3.29
C ASN A 732 -21.21 -14.85 -3.85
N GLY A 733 -20.31 -15.38 -4.66
CA GLY A 733 -20.35 -16.76 -5.15
C GLY A 733 -20.29 -17.78 -3.99
N GLN A 734 -19.41 -17.54 -3.00
CA GLN A 734 -19.34 -18.39 -1.81
C GLN A 734 -20.63 -18.31 -0.98
N LEU A 735 -21.11 -17.10 -0.69
CA LEU A 735 -22.35 -16.90 0.08
C LEU A 735 -23.55 -17.58 -0.56
N ARG A 736 -23.65 -17.57 -1.90
CA ARG A 736 -24.72 -18.23 -2.67
C ARG A 736 -24.65 -19.76 -2.66
N GLN A 737 -23.56 -20.37 -2.20
CA GLN A 737 -23.46 -21.81 -2.01
C GLN A 737 -24.25 -22.29 -0.78
N VAL A 738 -24.63 -21.39 0.12
CA VAL A 738 -25.56 -21.68 1.21
C VAL A 738 -26.97 -21.38 0.71
N LYS A 739 -27.81 -22.41 0.53
CA LYS A 739 -29.09 -22.28 -0.13
C LYS A 739 -30.20 -22.80 0.76
N ILE A 740 -31.42 -22.25 0.59
CA ILE A 740 -32.63 -22.79 1.13
C ILE A 740 -33.27 -23.66 0.05
N VAL A 741 -33.64 -24.89 0.40
CA VAL A 741 -34.31 -25.84 -0.47
C VAL A 741 -35.62 -26.30 0.19
N GLY A 742 -36.71 -26.19 -0.51
CA GLY A 742 -38.02 -26.61 -0.02
C GLY A 742 -39.06 -26.62 -1.14
N SER A 743 -40.15 -27.27 -0.91
CA SER A 743 -41.28 -27.33 -1.88
C SER A 743 -41.98 -25.98 -1.94
N PRO A 744 -42.31 -25.45 -3.14
CA PRO A 744 -43.00 -24.18 -3.28
C PRO A 744 -44.46 -24.23 -2.78
N ARG A 745 -45.04 -25.42 -2.62
CA ARG A 745 -46.40 -25.65 -2.12
C ARG A 745 -46.41 -26.81 -1.13
N ILE A 746 -47.08 -26.64 0.01
CA ILE A 746 -47.28 -27.67 1.04
C ILE A 746 -48.74 -27.64 1.43
N THR A 747 -49.37 -28.82 1.49
CA THR A 747 -50.72 -28.97 1.97
C THR A 747 -50.69 -29.64 3.35
N LEU A 748 -51.34 -29.04 4.33
CA LEU A 748 -51.49 -29.58 5.67
C LEU A 748 -52.73 -30.45 5.70
N GLY A 749 -52.61 -31.71 6.11
CA GLY A 749 -53.71 -32.65 6.23
C GLY A 749 -54.58 -32.44 7.49
N GLY A 750 -54.35 -31.38 8.27
CA GLY A 750 -55.05 -31.04 9.49
C GLY A 750 -54.60 -29.68 10.05
N GLN A 751 -55.09 -29.33 11.24
CA GLN A 751 -54.75 -28.07 11.92
C GLN A 751 -53.27 -27.98 12.28
N ASN A 752 -52.66 -29.08 12.70
CA ASN A 752 -51.23 -29.12 13.04
C ASN A 752 -50.45 -29.86 11.96
N GLY A 753 -49.30 -29.31 11.61
CA GLY A 753 -48.43 -29.92 10.62
C GLY A 753 -46.96 -29.47 10.76
N VAL A 754 -46.15 -30.01 9.90
CA VAL A 754 -44.72 -29.70 9.86
C VAL A 754 -44.32 -29.33 8.44
N VAL A 755 -43.69 -28.16 8.29
CA VAL A 755 -43.13 -27.70 7.03
C VAL A 755 -41.65 -28.06 7.00
N PRO A 756 -41.22 -29.01 6.15
CA PRO A 756 -39.81 -29.35 6.02
C PRO A 756 -39.11 -28.31 5.13
N VAL A 757 -38.04 -27.73 5.64
CA VAL A 757 -37.14 -26.80 4.91
C VAL A 757 -35.71 -27.28 5.08
N SER A 758 -35.02 -27.42 3.99
CA SER A 758 -33.63 -27.87 3.99
C SER A 758 -32.69 -26.70 3.75
N ILE A 759 -31.58 -26.66 4.49
CA ILE A 759 -30.45 -25.77 4.24
C ILE A 759 -29.34 -26.60 3.63
N SER A 760 -28.91 -26.25 2.43
CA SER A 760 -27.77 -26.85 1.73
C SER A 760 -26.55 -25.99 1.89
N ASN A 761 -25.41 -26.57 2.28
CA ASN A 761 -24.11 -25.93 2.38
C ASN A 761 -23.18 -26.54 1.33
N GLY A 762 -22.87 -25.79 0.26
CA GLY A 762 -21.90 -26.15 -0.76
C GLY A 762 -20.46 -25.77 -0.43
N LEU A 763 -20.23 -25.06 0.69
CA LEU A 763 -18.91 -24.63 1.08
C LEU A 763 -18.06 -25.79 1.61
N SER A 764 -16.74 -25.62 1.52
CA SER A 764 -15.74 -26.55 2.06
C SER A 764 -15.62 -26.54 3.59
N GLN A 765 -16.35 -25.65 4.26
CA GLN A 765 -16.40 -25.51 5.73
C GLN A 765 -17.85 -25.63 6.22
N ALA A 766 -18.01 -26.02 7.48
CA ALA A 766 -19.31 -26.00 8.13
C ALA A 766 -19.79 -24.56 8.36
N VAL A 767 -21.09 -24.33 8.26
CA VAL A 767 -21.71 -23.01 8.47
C VAL A 767 -22.71 -23.05 9.58
N THR A 768 -22.80 -21.98 10.36
CA THR A 768 -23.84 -21.76 11.34
C THR A 768 -24.67 -20.56 10.93
N VAL A 769 -25.93 -20.81 10.62
CA VAL A 769 -26.89 -19.80 10.16
C VAL A 769 -28.16 -19.84 11.01
N LYS A 770 -28.87 -18.74 11.05
CA LYS A 770 -30.17 -18.65 11.70
C LYS A 770 -31.24 -18.66 10.60
N LEU A 771 -32.07 -19.72 10.60
CA LEU A 771 -33.27 -19.80 9.78
C LEU A 771 -34.34 -18.92 10.42
N VAL A 772 -34.98 -18.08 9.62
CA VAL A 772 -36.11 -17.24 10.01
C VAL A 772 -37.23 -17.49 9.05
N ALA A 773 -38.32 -18.06 9.53
CA ALA A 773 -39.56 -18.26 8.78
C ALA A 773 -40.60 -17.28 9.29
N THR A 774 -41.33 -16.60 8.39
CA THR A 774 -42.36 -15.61 8.70
C THR A 774 -43.59 -15.82 7.87
N ALA A 775 -44.77 -15.75 8.49
CA ALA A 775 -46.03 -15.66 7.83
C ALA A 775 -46.58 -14.23 7.91
N PRO A 776 -47.20 -13.69 6.83
CA PRO A 776 -47.62 -12.29 6.80
C PRO A 776 -48.67 -11.95 7.86
N ILE A 777 -49.55 -12.88 8.15
CA ILE A 777 -50.69 -12.68 9.05
C ILE A 777 -50.76 -13.87 10.04
N ALA A 778 -50.78 -13.56 11.34
CA ALA A 778 -50.86 -14.56 12.39
C ALA A 778 -52.20 -15.32 12.43
N ASP A 779 -53.25 -14.75 11.83
CA ASP A 779 -54.62 -15.27 11.88
C ASP A 779 -54.84 -16.51 10.98
N HIS A 780 -53.92 -16.79 10.05
CA HIS A 780 -54.03 -17.97 9.16
C HIS A 780 -53.05 -19.09 9.53
N LEU A 781 -51.84 -18.74 10.00
CA LEU A 781 -50.82 -19.72 10.29
C LEU A 781 -49.96 -19.23 11.46
N THR A 782 -49.88 -20.01 12.51
CA THR A 782 -49.01 -19.80 13.66
C THR A 782 -47.87 -20.81 13.66
N MET A 783 -46.70 -20.41 14.17
CA MET A 783 -45.51 -21.23 14.29
C MET A 783 -45.10 -21.31 15.76
N GLY A 784 -44.98 -22.52 16.28
CA GLY A 784 -44.69 -22.72 17.69
C GLY A 784 -45.86 -22.27 18.59
N LYS A 785 -45.54 -21.59 19.69
CA LYS A 785 -46.57 -21.12 20.64
C LYS A 785 -47.12 -19.75 20.20
N SER A 786 -48.07 -19.73 19.26
CA SER A 786 -48.84 -18.52 18.85
C SER A 786 -48.03 -17.36 18.26
N SER A 787 -47.01 -17.64 17.46
CA SER A 787 -46.20 -16.63 16.77
C SER A 787 -46.29 -16.78 15.27
N ASN A 788 -46.30 -15.66 14.53
CA ASN A 788 -46.19 -15.65 13.06
C ASN A 788 -44.70 -15.77 12.58
N ARG A 789 -43.79 -16.04 13.51
CA ARG A 789 -42.35 -16.12 13.24
C ARG A 789 -41.74 -17.33 13.96
N PHE A 790 -40.94 -18.10 13.20
CA PHE A 790 -40.13 -19.18 13.72
C PHE A 790 -38.66 -18.89 13.47
N THR A 791 -37.80 -19.12 14.46
CA THR A 791 -36.37 -18.94 14.32
C THR A 791 -35.62 -20.12 14.91
N GLN A 792 -34.60 -20.59 14.18
CA GLN A 792 -33.73 -21.66 14.66
C GLN A 792 -32.29 -21.44 14.17
N VAL A 793 -31.32 -21.55 15.09
CA VAL A 793 -29.90 -21.58 14.72
C VAL A 793 -29.55 -23.00 14.30
N VAL A 794 -28.88 -23.12 13.15
CA VAL A 794 -28.59 -24.40 12.52
C VAL A 794 -27.16 -24.43 12.05
N THR A 795 -26.42 -25.46 12.44
CA THR A 795 -25.11 -25.76 11.88
C THR A 795 -25.24 -26.82 10.79
N VAL A 796 -24.73 -26.54 9.60
CA VAL A 796 -24.71 -27.42 8.44
C VAL A 796 -23.28 -27.77 8.08
N GLN A 797 -22.93 -29.05 8.04
CA GLN A 797 -21.59 -29.52 7.72
C GLN A 797 -21.18 -29.16 6.28
N LYS A 798 -19.87 -29.18 6.00
CA LYS A 798 -19.35 -28.98 4.64
C LYS A 798 -20.00 -29.95 3.64
N HIS A 799 -20.30 -29.45 2.45
CA HIS A 799 -20.88 -30.24 1.35
C HIS A 799 -22.08 -31.10 1.77
N SER A 800 -22.93 -30.59 2.69
CA SER A 800 -24.05 -31.34 3.23
C SER A 800 -25.33 -30.52 3.26
N GLN A 801 -26.44 -31.21 3.57
CA GLN A 801 -27.76 -30.62 3.67
C GLN A 801 -28.39 -31.03 5.01
N ARG A 802 -29.07 -30.07 5.66
CA ARG A 802 -29.82 -30.34 6.90
C ARG A 802 -31.24 -29.86 6.78
N THR A 803 -32.18 -30.78 7.04
CA THR A 803 -33.61 -30.49 7.02
C THR A 803 -34.09 -30.04 8.39
N ILE A 804 -34.81 -28.94 8.43
CA ILE A 804 -35.42 -28.34 9.59
C ILE A 804 -36.92 -28.55 9.45
N LYS A 805 -37.56 -29.03 10.51
CA LYS A 805 -38.99 -29.25 10.61
C LYS A 805 -39.58 -28.03 11.31
N ILE A 806 -40.31 -27.18 10.58
CA ILE A 806 -40.97 -25.99 11.13
C ILE A 806 -42.35 -26.42 11.58
N PRO A 807 -42.69 -26.44 12.88
CA PRO A 807 -44.01 -26.74 13.34
C PRO A 807 -44.97 -25.60 13.02
N VAL A 808 -46.05 -25.89 12.38
CA VAL A 808 -47.08 -24.94 11.97
C VAL A 808 -48.46 -25.38 12.42
N THR A 809 -49.26 -24.41 12.86
CA THR A 809 -50.65 -24.62 13.21
C THR A 809 -51.53 -23.70 12.37
N ALA A 810 -52.41 -24.25 11.59
CA ALA A 810 -53.38 -23.48 10.82
C ALA A 810 -54.52 -23.02 11.73
N VAL A 811 -54.73 -21.72 11.80
CA VAL A 811 -55.80 -21.11 12.58
C VAL A 811 -57.11 -21.12 11.80
N GLN A 812 -57.01 -20.88 10.48
CA GLN A 812 -58.16 -20.90 9.57
C GLN A 812 -57.83 -21.74 8.33
N ALA A 813 -58.88 -22.27 7.70
CA ALA A 813 -58.76 -22.93 6.40
C ALA A 813 -58.40 -21.91 5.33
N GLY A 814 -57.51 -22.26 4.45
CA GLY A 814 -57.05 -21.35 3.38
C GLY A 814 -55.58 -21.57 3.01
N SER A 815 -55.08 -20.71 2.19
CA SER A 815 -53.66 -20.72 1.79
C SER A 815 -52.99 -19.45 2.24
N THR A 816 -51.81 -19.56 2.84
CA THR A 816 -50.98 -18.43 3.21
C THR A 816 -49.56 -18.64 2.73
N THR A 817 -48.83 -17.55 2.52
CA THR A 817 -47.45 -17.61 2.07
C THR A 817 -46.50 -17.61 3.28
N LEU A 818 -45.68 -18.66 3.40
CA LEU A 818 -44.59 -18.72 4.36
C LEU A 818 -43.30 -18.30 3.68
N THR A 819 -42.64 -17.25 4.19
CA THR A 819 -41.34 -16.81 3.69
C THR A 819 -40.24 -17.27 4.64
N VAL A 820 -39.25 -17.96 4.08
CA VAL A 820 -38.10 -18.48 4.82
C VAL A 820 -36.85 -17.77 4.32
N GLN A 821 -36.06 -17.17 5.21
CA GLN A 821 -34.83 -16.53 4.90
C GLN A 821 -33.73 -16.99 5.86
N LEU A 822 -32.46 -16.86 5.41
CA LEU A 822 -31.29 -17.10 6.25
C LEU A 822 -30.69 -15.78 6.73
N THR A 823 -30.32 -15.79 8.00
CA THR A 823 -29.57 -14.66 8.60
C THR A 823 -28.34 -15.20 9.33
N THR A 824 -27.40 -14.32 9.64
CA THR A 824 -26.35 -14.64 10.62
C THR A 824 -26.99 -14.89 11.99
N THR A 825 -26.23 -15.43 12.93
CA THR A 825 -26.66 -15.57 14.33
C THR A 825 -27.03 -14.22 14.97
N SER A 826 -26.35 -13.12 14.54
CA SER A 826 -26.65 -11.75 14.96
C SER A 826 -27.86 -11.12 14.27
N GLY A 827 -28.45 -11.79 13.25
CA GLY A 827 -29.67 -11.35 12.55
C GLY A 827 -29.44 -10.59 11.25
N ARG A 828 -28.20 -10.42 10.75
CA ARG A 828 -27.93 -9.80 9.44
C ARG A 828 -28.39 -10.77 8.32
N PRO A 829 -29.22 -10.33 7.35
CA PRO A 829 -29.68 -11.20 6.28
C PRO A 829 -28.53 -11.63 5.36
N LEU A 830 -28.57 -12.89 4.91
CA LEU A 830 -27.66 -13.38 3.88
C LEU A 830 -28.20 -13.01 2.49
N PRO A 831 -27.32 -12.76 1.50
CA PRO A 831 -27.72 -12.46 0.12
C PRO A 831 -28.12 -13.73 -0.63
N VAL A 832 -29.01 -14.52 -0.02
CA VAL A 832 -29.55 -15.77 -0.53
C VAL A 832 -31.01 -15.52 -0.83
N THR A 833 -31.52 -16.04 -1.95
CA THR A 833 -32.92 -15.90 -2.34
C THR A 833 -33.82 -16.48 -1.26
N PRO A 834 -34.70 -15.68 -0.63
CA PRO A 834 -35.66 -16.20 0.31
C PRO A 834 -36.57 -17.25 -0.38
N LEU A 835 -36.92 -18.30 0.33
CA LEU A 835 -37.86 -19.29 -0.13
C LEU A 835 -39.29 -18.88 0.28
N SER A 836 -40.13 -18.56 -0.71
CA SER A 836 -41.55 -18.32 -0.49
C SER A 836 -42.30 -19.58 -0.88
N MET A 837 -43.10 -20.09 0.05
CA MET A 837 -43.90 -21.30 -0.13
C MET A 837 -45.33 -21.06 0.27
N THR A 838 -46.26 -21.61 -0.49
CA THR A 838 -47.69 -21.58 -0.16
C THR A 838 -48.04 -22.77 0.73
N VAL A 839 -48.49 -22.47 1.92
CA VAL A 839 -49.02 -23.48 2.86
C VAL A 839 -50.53 -23.43 2.80
N ALA A 840 -51.14 -24.52 2.33
CA ALA A 840 -52.59 -24.68 2.25
C ALA A 840 -53.10 -25.59 3.39
N ALA A 841 -54.04 -25.13 4.16
CA ALA A 841 -54.69 -25.90 5.20
C ALA A 841 -56.12 -26.30 4.76
N THR A 842 -56.39 -27.58 4.77
CA THR A 842 -57.72 -28.11 4.41
C THR A 842 -58.45 -28.66 5.64
N HIS A 843 -59.63 -28.14 5.91
CA HIS A 843 -60.46 -28.61 7.00
C HIS A 843 -61.32 -29.83 6.55
N PHE A 844 -60.66 -30.91 6.14
CA PHE A 844 -61.43 -32.16 5.83
C PHE A 844 -61.86 -32.96 7.09
N GLY A 845 -61.25 -32.65 8.25
CA GLY A 845 -61.54 -33.45 9.46
C GLY A 845 -63.00 -33.37 9.94
N THR A 846 -63.56 -32.16 9.94
CA THR A 846 -64.93 -31.96 10.38
C THR A 846 -65.94 -32.46 9.33
N LEU A 847 -65.67 -32.26 8.05
CA LEU A 847 -66.54 -32.73 6.94
C LEU A 847 -66.45 -34.24 6.85
N ALA A 848 -65.30 -34.87 7.02
CA ALA A 848 -65.12 -36.31 7.04
C ALA A 848 -65.80 -36.93 8.28
N ILE A 849 -65.68 -36.30 9.44
CA ILE A 849 -66.37 -36.76 10.65
C ILE A 849 -67.90 -36.61 10.47
N VAL A 850 -68.41 -35.52 9.93
CA VAL A 850 -69.82 -35.31 9.60
C VAL A 850 -70.30 -36.32 8.57
N LEU A 851 -69.56 -36.59 7.52
CA LEU A 851 -69.91 -37.60 6.52
C LEU A 851 -69.85 -39.02 7.11
N ILE A 852 -68.86 -39.33 7.93
CA ILE A 852 -68.76 -40.61 8.63
C ILE A 852 -69.91 -40.75 9.65
N THR A 853 -70.28 -39.71 10.40
CA THR A 853 -71.43 -39.73 11.29
C THR A 853 -72.71 -39.81 10.52
N ILE A 854 -72.88 -39.11 9.42
CA ILE A 854 -74.09 -39.27 8.55
C ILE A 854 -74.11 -40.66 7.93
N ALA A 855 -73.02 -41.20 7.46
CA ALA A 855 -72.98 -42.58 6.93
C ALA A 855 -73.27 -43.61 8.03
N LEU A 856 -72.76 -43.41 9.25
CA LEU A 856 -73.01 -44.26 10.39
C LEU A 856 -74.52 -44.21 10.78
N VAL A 857 -75.07 -43.00 10.82
CA VAL A 857 -76.52 -42.80 11.10
C VAL A 857 -77.42 -43.48 10.01
N VAL A 858 -77.07 -43.27 8.72
CA VAL A 858 -77.71 -43.90 7.61
C VAL A 858 -77.55 -45.42 7.68
N PHE A 859 -76.35 -45.90 8.04
CA PHE A 859 -76.11 -47.34 8.19
C PHE A 859 -76.95 -47.93 9.38
N VAL A 860 -76.95 -47.20 10.52
CA VAL A 860 -77.81 -47.63 11.67
C VAL A 860 -79.32 -47.60 11.29
N LEU A 861 -79.74 -46.54 10.61
CA LEU A 861 -81.14 -46.42 10.15
C LEU A 861 -81.52 -47.51 9.11
N THR A 862 -80.62 -47.82 8.21
CA THR A 862 -80.85 -48.90 7.22
C THR A 862 -80.75 -50.28 7.86
N ALA A 863 -79.90 -50.50 8.83
CA ALA A 863 -79.76 -51.72 9.62
C ALA A 863 -81.01 -51.95 10.50
N THR A 864 -81.47 -50.87 11.18
CA THR A 864 -82.76 -50.98 11.97
C THR A 864 -83.97 -51.16 11.05
N ALA A 865 -84.05 -50.49 9.92
CA ALA A 865 -85.14 -50.73 8.91
C ALA A 865 -85.14 -52.16 8.37
N ARG A 866 -83.92 -52.74 8.20
CA ARG A 866 -83.73 -54.11 7.77
C ARG A 866 -84.09 -55.15 8.89
N ALA A 867 -83.81 -54.80 10.15
CA ALA A 867 -84.22 -55.62 11.30
C ALA A 867 -85.74 -55.64 11.49
N ILE A 868 -86.39 -54.50 11.24
CA ILE A 868 -87.84 -54.39 11.37
C ILE A 868 -88.62 -55.15 10.20
N ARG A 869 -87.98 -55.34 9.05
CA ARG A 869 -88.56 -56.06 7.89
C ARG A 869 -88.33 -57.57 7.93
N ARG A 870 -87.65 -58.12 8.91
CA ARG A 870 -87.40 -59.56 9.06
C ARG A 870 -88.09 -60.18 10.27
N GLY A 871 -89.30 -59.75 10.57
CA GLY A 871 -90.21 -60.42 11.47
C GLY A 871 -91.37 -61.07 10.73
N GLY A 872 -91.27 -62.32 10.46
CA GLY A 872 -92.34 -63.15 9.97
C GLY A 872 -91.82 -64.50 9.46
N PRO A 873 -92.48 -65.64 9.85
CA PRO A 873 -91.77 -66.90 10.07
C PRO A 873 -92.02 -67.94 8.96
N GLN A 874 -91.33 -69.02 9.12
CA GLN A 874 -91.65 -70.43 8.77
C GLN A 874 -91.06 -71.00 7.46
N ASP A 875 -90.37 -71.99 7.80
CA ASP A 875 -90.43 -73.47 7.51
C ASP A 875 -89.69 -73.95 6.28
N GLY A 876 -88.96 -75.00 6.55
CA GLY A 876 -88.81 -76.14 5.74
C GLY A 876 -87.42 -76.47 5.17
N ALA A 877 -86.80 -77.27 5.99
CA ALA A 877 -86.13 -78.48 5.60
C ALA A 877 -85.19 -78.57 4.41
N SER A 878 -84.07 -79.04 4.70
CA SER A 878 -83.46 -80.29 4.32
C SER A 878 -82.15 -80.18 3.49
N THR A 879 -81.15 -80.75 4.15
CA THR A 879 -80.07 -81.66 3.67
C THR A 879 -79.13 -81.16 2.64
N ALA A 880 -77.94 -81.26 3.02
CA ALA A 880 -76.84 -82.14 2.97
C ALA A 880 -75.64 -81.50 2.20
N GLU A 881 -74.67 -81.60 2.81
CA GLU A 881 -73.43 -82.37 2.78
C GLU A 881 -72.35 -81.65 2.07
N ALA A 882 -71.32 -81.39 2.85
CA ALA A 882 -70.00 -81.92 2.84
C ALA A 882 -69.20 -81.52 1.58
N ASP A 883 -68.01 -81.07 1.54
CA ASP A 883 -66.77 -81.40 2.18
C ASP A 883 -65.76 -80.37 1.82
N GLU A 884 -64.98 -79.95 2.69
CA GLU A 884 -63.59 -80.29 3.15
C GLU A 884 -62.50 -79.69 2.35
N LEU A 885 -61.57 -79.14 3.17
CA LEU A 885 -60.10 -79.03 3.04
C LEU A 885 -59.48 -77.78 2.45
N ASP A 886 -59.01 -77.10 3.39
CA ASP A 886 -57.69 -76.38 3.43
C ASP A 886 -56.51 -77.20 2.79
N PRO A 887 -55.35 -76.79 2.48
CA PRO A 887 -54.62 -75.61 3.02
C PRO A 887 -53.65 -74.91 2.04
N MET A 888 -53.07 -73.85 2.51
CA MET A 888 -51.82 -73.21 2.07
C MET A 888 -50.65 -74.18 1.79
N PRO A 889 -49.57 -73.83 1.07
CA PRO A 889 -48.79 -72.59 1.23
C PRO A 889 -47.92 -72.15 0.00
N SER A 890 -47.42 -70.92 0.14
CA SER A 890 -45.96 -70.54 -0.03
C SER A 890 -45.34 -70.42 -1.41
N THR A 891 -44.78 -69.26 -1.58
CA THR A 891 -43.42 -68.89 -2.10
C THR A 891 -43.21 -68.69 -3.61
N ARG A 892 -42.47 -67.56 -3.78
CA ARG A 892 -41.42 -67.24 -4.75
C ARG A 892 -41.73 -66.53 -6.06
N ASP A 893 -41.22 -65.29 -6.06
CA ASP A 893 -40.64 -64.64 -7.24
C ASP A 893 -39.80 -65.59 -8.12
N PRO A 894 -39.41 -65.20 -9.40
CA PRO A 894 -39.11 -63.92 -9.96
C PRO A 894 -39.35 -63.80 -11.51
N ALA A 895 -39.15 -62.58 -11.98
CA ALA A 895 -38.52 -62.23 -13.24
C ALA A 895 -39.21 -62.25 -14.59
N SER A 896 -39.16 -61.13 -15.19
CA SER A 896 -38.76 -60.76 -16.59
C SER A 896 -39.76 -60.88 -17.72
N ALA A 897 -39.67 -59.82 -18.44
CA ALA A 897 -39.60 -59.63 -19.88
C ALA A 897 -40.91 -59.26 -20.68
N THR A 898 -40.69 -58.17 -21.34
CA THR A 898 -41.07 -57.84 -22.73
C THR A 898 -42.59 -57.68 -23.00
N ASP A 899 -43.05 -56.66 -23.68
CA ASP A 899 -42.82 -56.25 -25.07
C ASP A 899 -43.50 -54.91 -25.38
N GLU A 900 -42.80 -54.13 -26.20
CA GLU A 900 -43.34 -53.08 -27.05
C GLU A 900 -44.40 -53.63 -28.04
N PRO A 901 -45.08 -52.83 -28.92
CA PRO A 901 -44.46 -51.93 -29.83
C PRO A 901 -45.28 -50.70 -30.32
N ASP A 902 -44.53 -49.89 -31.04
CA ASP A 902 -44.75 -49.21 -32.36
C ASP A 902 -45.40 -47.84 -32.37
N SER A 903 -45.02 -46.89 -33.11
CA SER A 903 -44.28 -46.64 -34.36
C SER A 903 -44.40 -45.14 -34.63
N VAL A 904 -43.70 -44.37 -35.42
CA VAL A 904 -43.07 -44.54 -36.74
C VAL A 904 -42.41 -43.19 -37.13
N VAL A 905 -41.21 -43.24 -37.67
CA VAL A 905 -40.68 -42.56 -38.85
C VAL A 905 -40.27 -41.05 -38.74
N SER A 906 -39.13 -40.52 -39.14
CA SER A 906 -38.21 -40.91 -40.22
C SER A 906 -36.98 -39.94 -40.29
N ARG A 907 -35.84 -40.50 -40.64
CA ARG A 907 -34.77 -40.10 -41.59
C ARG A 907 -33.88 -38.93 -41.22
N GLY A 908 -32.62 -39.02 -41.40
CA GLY A 908 -31.69 -39.90 -42.09
C GLY A 908 -30.29 -39.40 -41.88
N ALA A 909 -29.42 -40.36 -41.79
CA ALA A 909 -28.27 -40.73 -42.58
C ALA A 909 -27.08 -39.71 -42.56
N ASP A 910 -25.88 -39.99 -42.43
CA ASP A 910 -24.94 -41.08 -42.72
C ASP A 910 -23.58 -40.62 -42.16
N ASP A 911 -22.54 -41.26 -41.89
CA ASP A 911 -22.06 -42.64 -41.92
C ASP A 911 -20.65 -42.66 -41.32
N ARG A 912 -20.28 -43.75 -40.71
CA ARG A 912 -19.00 -44.47 -40.68
C ARG A 912 -17.93 -44.14 -39.60
N GLN A 913 -17.88 -45.03 -38.68
CA GLN A 913 -16.66 -45.69 -38.15
C GLN A 913 -16.23 -46.81 -39.15
N PRO A 914 -15.06 -47.48 -39.04
CA PRO A 914 -14.35 -47.92 -37.83
C PRO A 914 -12.78 -48.05 -37.92
N ALA A 915 -12.20 -48.20 -36.76
CA ALA A 915 -11.24 -49.22 -36.29
C ALA A 915 -9.83 -49.35 -36.78
N LYS A 916 -8.94 -49.33 -35.79
CA LYS A 916 -7.90 -50.36 -35.44
C LYS A 916 -6.48 -50.29 -36.00
N GLU A 917 -5.62 -50.30 -35.00
CA GLU A 917 -4.40 -51.10 -34.81
C GLU A 917 -3.10 -50.74 -35.54
N ALA A 918 -2.14 -50.48 -34.66
CA ALA A 918 -0.88 -51.18 -34.45
C ALA A 918 0.38 -50.74 -35.17
N ASP A 919 1.33 -50.39 -34.34
CA ASP A 919 2.75 -50.75 -34.33
C ASP A 919 3.76 -50.14 -35.33
N GLU A 920 4.77 -49.66 -34.70
CA GLU A 920 6.22 -49.99 -34.75
C GLU A 920 7.14 -49.15 -35.68
N HIS A 921 8.14 -48.66 -34.99
CA HIS A 921 9.57 -48.47 -35.33
C HIS A 921 10.09 -47.26 -36.14
N ALA A 922 11.11 -46.72 -35.52
CA ALA A 922 12.38 -46.28 -36.11
C ALA A 922 12.60 -44.79 -36.36
N THR A 923 13.39 -44.16 -35.53
CA THR A 923 14.39 -43.14 -35.82
C THR A 923 15.42 -43.60 -36.88
N PRO A 924 16.26 -42.74 -37.50
CA PRO A 924 16.75 -41.44 -37.15
C PRO A 924 17.05 -40.52 -38.36
N GLY A 925 17.54 -39.31 -38.10
CA GLY A 925 18.40 -38.63 -39.07
C GLY A 925 18.24 -37.12 -39.19
N THR A 926 19.06 -36.43 -38.46
CA THR A 926 20.05 -35.37 -38.79
C THR A 926 19.74 -34.26 -39.81
N ALA A 927 20.18 -33.09 -39.32
CA ALA A 927 20.77 -31.95 -40.08
C ALA A 927 19.82 -30.98 -40.73
N ASP A 928 19.91 -29.75 -40.56
CA ASP A 928 20.90 -28.70 -40.38
C ASP A 928 20.36 -27.42 -41.05
N ARG A 929 20.66 -26.28 -40.44
CA ARG A 929 20.71 -24.92 -41.03
C ARG A 929 19.40 -24.18 -41.39
N SER A 930 19.09 -23.14 -40.74
CA SER A 930 19.76 -21.82 -40.75
C SER A 930 19.10 -20.91 -39.69
#